data_e7b1f78eb2a0097697955fe76134ffa7
#
_entry.id   e7b1f78eb2a0097697955fe76134ffa7
#
_cell.length_a   1.000
_cell.length_b   1.000
_cell.length_c   1.000
_cell.angle_alpha   90.00
_cell.angle_beta   90.00
_cell.angle_gamma   90.00
#
_symmetry.space_group_name_H-M   'P 1'
#
loop_
_entity.id
_entity.type
_entity.pdbx_description
1 polymer ?
#
loop_
_entity_poly.entity_id
_entity_poly.type
_entity_poly.pdbx_seq_one_letter_code
_entity_poly.pdbx_strand_id
1 'polypeptide(L)'
;MPNSRPRPRRGGGAGAAGRDRLVARSLQSAEHCLGARDFGTAYAHYLLVLSLAPELKDDVKETFQYTLFKWAEELDALSRVQDLLGCYEQALELFPDDEVICNSMGEHLFRMGFRDEAAGYFHKAVKLNPDFSDAKENFYRVANWLVERWHFIMLNDTKRNRIYNAAIQRAVSLGSKSVLDIGTGTGILSMFAKKAGAHSVYACELSKTMYELACDIVTANKMETGIKLLHMKSLDIEIPKHIPERVSLVVTETVDAGVFGEGIVESLIHAWEHLLLQPKTKGANGNCGQYGRVIPASVVIFGMAVECSEIRRHHRVGSKDIAGVRLPASVKFHSRASSAETGEAVEPYTTEKMSRIPGGYLPLTECFEIMEVDFNSLQELKSLATKEPHPLCVPAIKEGVLDAVMVWFVLQLDDEYSLSTSPGEETCWEQAVYPVQALADYWIKPGDHVTMEASCQDCYLRIQSINIVHLEQEMEVIKHFTKSEDLLSLGNEAELCSALANLQTSRADALEQPCVLEPAEIALLNNIPYHEGFRMAMRKVLSSLAPEKLCQPMDPQCQDSEMNSGSGQSAIAPSTSDPLYVLDVSEGFSLLPIIAGTLGEVKPYSSVEKDQHCVALDLISEANHFPKETLEFWLRHIEDEAAVLQRPKSDKLWSIIILDVIEPSGLIQQEIMEKAAISR
;
A
#
# COMPACT_ATOMS: atom_id res chain seq x y z
N MET A 1 -68.90 5.86 -63.68
CA MET A 1 -68.04 6.53 -64.66
C MET A 1 -67.43 7.76 -64.08
N PRO A 2 -66.08 8.00 -64.14
CA PRO A 2 -65.02 7.29 -64.79
C PRO A 2 -63.85 6.84 -63.92
N ASN A 3 -63.01 5.94 -64.47
CA ASN A 3 -61.72 5.41 -64.01
C ASN A 3 -60.76 6.48 -63.49
N SER A 4 -60.20 6.30 -62.26
CA SER A 4 -58.93 6.91 -61.79
C SER A 4 -57.86 5.81 -61.62
N ARG A 5 -56.88 5.81 -62.51
CA ARG A 5 -55.66 4.98 -62.49
C ARG A 5 -54.82 5.40 -61.24
N PRO A 6 -54.22 4.47 -60.47
CA PRO A 6 -53.25 4.81 -59.44
C PRO A 6 -51.96 5.31 -60.06
N ARG A 7 -51.45 6.45 -59.58
CA ARG A 7 -50.10 6.95 -59.83
C ARG A 7 -49.04 6.05 -59.21
N PRO A 8 -47.93 5.76 -59.93
CA PRO A 8 -46.83 5.00 -59.32
C PRO A 8 -46.14 5.82 -58.23
N ARG A 9 -45.93 5.24 -57.06
CA ARG A 9 -45.05 5.76 -55.98
C ARG A 9 -43.62 5.76 -56.51
N ARG A 10 -43.12 6.89 -56.98
CA ARG A 10 -41.68 7.17 -57.12
C ARG A 10 -41.23 7.77 -55.80
N GLY A 11 -40.27 7.12 -55.09
CA GLY A 11 -39.69 7.70 -53.90
C GLY A 11 -38.76 6.81 -53.06
N GLY A 12 -38.41 5.58 -53.49
CA GLY A 12 -37.54 4.72 -52.70
C GLY A 12 -36.05 4.65 -53.10
N GLY A 13 -35.73 4.93 -54.34
CA GLY A 13 -34.41 4.67 -54.90
C GLY A 13 -33.37 5.80 -54.75
N ALA A 14 -33.81 7.04 -54.63
CA ALA A 14 -32.86 8.17 -54.54
C ALA A 14 -32.23 8.34 -53.20
N GLY A 15 -32.96 7.98 -52.10
CA GLY A 15 -32.44 8.02 -50.71
C GLY A 15 -31.42 6.92 -50.47
N ALA A 16 -31.67 5.70 -50.94
CA ALA A 16 -30.73 4.56 -50.76
C ALA A 16 -29.41 4.80 -51.49
N ALA A 17 -29.45 5.24 -52.75
CA ALA A 17 -28.24 5.56 -53.51
C ALA A 17 -27.44 6.76 -52.96
N GLY A 18 -28.10 7.64 -52.20
CA GLY A 18 -27.44 8.73 -51.46
C GLY A 18 -26.72 8.22 -50.19
N ARG A 19 -27.38 7.33 -49.44
CA ARG A 19 -26.78 6.66 -48.26
C ARG A 19 -25.55 5.85 -48.65
N ASP A 20 -25.65 5.00 -49.65
CA ASP A 20 -24.55 4.12 -50.08
C ASP A 20 -23.33 4.91 -50.56
N ARG A 21 -23.53 6.05 -51.22
CA ARG A 21 -22.45 6.97 -51.61
C ARG A 21 -21.79 7.64 -50.42
N LEU A 22 -22.56 8.00 -49.36
CA LEU A 22 -22.04 8.60 -48.15
C LEU A 22 -21.22 7.57 -47.35
N VAL A 23 -21.72 6.35 -47.20
CA VAL A 23 -21.03 5.23 -46.54
C VAL A 23 -19.69 4.96 -47.24
N ALA A 24 -19.69 4.77 -48.58
CA ALA A 24 -18.45 4.51 -49.33
C ALA A 24 -17.42 5.65 -49.19
N ARG A 25 -17.89 6.91 -49.19
CA ARG A 25 -17.01 8.06 -49.00
C ARG A 25 -16.45 8.13 -47.57
N SER A 26 -17.26 7.80 -46.54
CA SER A 26 -16.82 7.79 -45.16
C SER A 26 -15.81 6.67 -44.87
N LEU A 27 -15.98 5.47 -45.45
CA LEU A 27 -14.99 4.40 -45.40
C LEU A 27 -13.65 4.82 -46.02
N GLN A 28 -13.68 5.40 -47.22
CA GLN A 28 -12.45 5.90 -47.83
C GLN A 28 -11.77 7.00 -47.04
N SER A 29 -12.55 7.87 -46.37
CA SER A 29 -12.01 8.90 -45.48
C SER A 29 -11.40 8.30 -44.23
N ALA A 30 -12.06 7.30 -43.63
CA ALA A 30 -11.54 6.59 -42.47
C ALA A 30 -10.18 5.93 -42.76
N GLU A 31 -10.07 5.21 -43.86
CA GLU A 31 -8.82 4.59 -44.33
C GLU A 31 -7.70 5.63 -44.56
N HIS A 32 -8.06 6.76 -45.19
CA HIS A 32 -7.10 7.85 -45.42
C HIS A 32 -6.62 8.46 -44.11
N CYS A 33 -7.52 8.72 -43.14
CA CYS A 33 -7.19 9.25 -41.81
C CYS A 33 -6.34 8.26 -41.02
N LEU A 34 -6.62 6.96 -41.09
CA LEU A 34 -5.77 5.93 -40.51
C LEU A 34 -4.35 5.96 -41.06
N GLY A 35 -4.20 6.07 -42.39
CA GLY A 35 -2.89 6.21 -43.01
C GLY A 35 -2.14 7.48 -42.60
N ALA A 36 -2.88 8.54 -42.27
CA ALA A 36 -2.36 9.81 -41.79
C ALA A 36 -2.15 9.82 -40.24
N ARG A 37 -2.49 8.74 -39.51
CA ARG A 37 -2.53 8.64 -38.05
C ARG A 37 -3.47 9.65 -37.39
N ASP A 38 -4.50 10.11 -38.05
CA ASP A 38 -5.58 10.91 -37.49
C ASP A 38 -6.69 9.98 -36.96
N PHE A 39 -6.43 9.37 -35.81
CA PHE A 39 -7.30 8.32 -35.24
C PHE A 39 -8.65 8.87 -34.79
N GLY A 40 -8.70 10.10 -34.27
CA GLY A 40 -9.95 10.73 -33.83
C GLY A 40 -10.93 10.96 -35.02
N THR A 41 -10.43 11.49 -36.13
CA THR A 41 -11.26 11.68 -37.37
C THR A 41 -11.64 10.34 -37.98
N ALA A 42 -10.73 9.36 -37.99
CA ALA A 42 -11.03 8.00 -38.49
C ALA A 42 -12.15 7.36 -37.64
N TYR A 43 -12.08 7.47 -36.32
CA TYR A 43 -13.11 6.97 -35.40
C TYR A 43 -14.48 7.58 -35.68
N ALA A 44 -14.56 8.90 -35.85
CA ALA A 44 -15.81 9.59 -36.18
C ALA A 44 -16.41 9.10 -37.53
N HIS A 45 -15.57 8.83 -38.55
CA HIS A 45 -16.02 8.27 -39.80
C HIS A 45 -16.55 6.84 -39.65
N TYR A 46 -15.91 5.98 -38.85
CA TYR A 46 -16.43 4.63 -38.57
C TYR A 46 -17.77 4.67 -37.84
N LEU A 47 -17.93 5.55 -36.82
CA LEU A 47 -19.23 5.74 -36.16
C LEU A 47 -20.33 6.13 -37.13
N LEU A 48 -20.02 7.04 -38.07
CA LEU A 48 -20.98 7.44 -39.10
C LEU A 48 -21.34 6.27 -40.05
N VAL A 49 -20.35 5.47 -40.47
CA VAL A 49 -20.58 4.27 -41.30
C VAL A 49 -21.48 3.29 -40.55
N LEU A 50 -21.18 2.95 -39.31
CA LEU A 50 -21.94 1.99 -38.51
C LEU A 50 -23.37 2.47 -38.20
N SER A 51 -23.58 3.79 -38.06
CA SER A 51 -24.91 4.36 -37.87
C SER A 51 -25.75 4.34 -39.14
N LEU A 52 -25.13 4.49 -40.31
CA LEU A 52 -25.82 4.52 -41.57
C LEU A 52 -25.98 3.13 -42.22
N ALA A 53 -25.03 2.24 -42.00
CA ALA A 53 -24.98 0.90 -42.58
C ALA A 53 -24.58 -0.15 -41.51
N PRO A 54 -25.48 -0.47 -40.55
CA PRO A 54 -25.20 -1.47 -39.50
C PRO A 54 -24.87 -2.87 -40.08
N GLU A 55 -25.26 -3.13 -41.31
CA GLU A 55 -24.93 -4.37 -42.05
C GLU A 55 -23.45 -4.57 -42.33
N LEU A 56 -22.64 -3.50 -42.28
CA LEU A 56 -21.18 -3.55 -42.46
C LEU A 56 -20.41 -3.79 -41.15
N LYS A 57 -21.14 -4.03 -40.06
CA LYS A 57 -20.56 -4.13 -38.70
C LYS A 57 -19.43 -5.16 -38.60
N ASP A 58 -19.65 -6.35 -39.20
CA ASP A 58 -18.66 -7.42 -39.18
C ASP A 58 -17.46 -7.13 -40.09
N ASP A 59 -17.71 -6.45 -41.22
CA ASP A 59 -16.66 -6.12 -42.21
C ASP A 59 -15.66 -5.07 -41.69
N VAL A 60 -16.12 -4.13 -40.84
CA VAL A 60 -15.28 -3.04 -40.33
C VAL A 60 -14.83 -3.24 -38.89
N LYS A 61 -15.23 -4.32 -38.24
CA LYS A 61 -14.99 -4.58 -36.80
C LYS A 61 -13.53 -4.42 -36.43
N GLU A 62 -12.63 -5.13 -37.08
CA GLU A 62 -11.20 -5.14 -36.74
C GLU A 62 -10.56 -3.76 -36.92
N THR A 63 -10.86 -3.06 -38.00
CA THR A 63 -10.34 -1.72 -38.29
C THR A 63 -10.92 -0.68 -37.35
N PHE A 64 -12.18 -0.82 -36.92
CA PHE A 64 -12.82 0.01 -35.90
C PHE A 64 -12.16 -0.20 -34.54
N GLN A 65 -11.95 -1.45 -34.11
CA GLN A 65 -11.26 -1.76 -32.86
C GLN A 65 -9.85 -1.15 -32.84
N TYR A 66 -9.06 -1.37 -33.89
CA TYR A 66 -7.74 -0.76 -34.00
C TYR A 66 -7.77 0.76 -33.89
N THR A 67 -8.73 1.40 -34.56
CA THR A 67 -8.91 2.86 -34.52
C THR A 67 -9.30 3.34 -33.14
N LEU A 68 -10.24 2.66 -32.49
CA LEU A 68 -10.67 2.94 -31.11
C LEU A 68 -9.48 2.89 -30.14
N PHE A 69 -8.68 1.82 -30.21
CA PHE A 69 -7.57 1.63 -29.27
C PHE A 69 -6.49 2.71 -29.46
N LYS A 70 -6.15 3.04 -30.71
CA LYS A 70 -5.18 4.11 -30.99
C LYS A 70 -5.71 5.49 -30.59
N TRP A 71 -6.99 5.75 -30.80
CA TRP A 71 -7.62 7.00 -30.35
C TRP A 71 -7.69 7.08 -28.84
N ALA A 72 -7.98 5.98 -28.15
CA ALA A 72 -7.97 5.90 -26.68
C ALA A 72 -6.57 6.14 -26.11
N GLU A 73 -5.50 5.58 -26.72
CA GLU A 73 -4.11 5.87 -26.33
C GLU A 73 -3.79 7.37 -26.43
N GLU A 74 -4.24 8.06 -27.48
CA GLU A 74 -4.05 9.52 -27.62
C GLU A 74 -4.84 10.33 -26.58
N LEU A 75 -6.08 9.93 -26.30
CA LEU A 75 -6.93 10.58 -25.29
C LEU A 75 -6.36 10.40 -23.88
N ASP A 76 -5.81 9.23 -23.58
CA ASP A 76 -5.13 8.92 -22.33
C ASP A 76 -3.88 9.81 -22.16
N ALA A 77 -3.03 9.86 -23.17
CA ALA A 77 -1.84 10.72 -23.19
C ALA A 77 -2.17 12.22 -23.02
N LEU A 78 -3.36 12.65 -23.46
CA LEU A 78 -3.87 14.01 -23.31
C LEU A 78 -4.65 14.22 -21.99
N SER A 79 -4.74 13.21 -21.11
CA SER A 79 -5.54 13.20 -19.88
C SER A 79 -7.03 13.52 -20.11
N ARG A 80 -7.56 13.20 -21.31
CA ARG A 80 -8.97 13.41 -21.69
C ARG A 80 -9.84 12.21 -21.29
N VAL A 81 -9.89 11.91 -20.00
CA VAL A 81 -10.53 10.71 -19.42
C VAL A 81 -12.00 10.58 -19.81
N GLN A 82 -12.78 11.67 -19.75
CA GLN A 82 -14.22 11.63 -20.07
C GLN A 82 -14.47 11.28 -21.55
N ASP A 83 -13.67 11.81 -22.45
CA ASP A 83 -13.79 11.51 -23.88
C ASP A 83 -13.37 10.06 -24.17
N LEU A 84 -12.33 9.57 -23.49
CA LEU A 84 -11.89 8.18 -23.57
C LEU A 84 -13.01 7.22 -23.14
N LEU A 85 -13.58 7.42 -21.97
CA LEU A 85 -14.69 6.60 -21.46
C LEU A 85 -15.89 6.64 -22.41
N GLY A 86 -16.27 7.83 -22.90
CA GLY A 86 -17.36 8.01 -23.85
C GLY A 86 -17.12 7.27 -25.18
N CYS A 87 -15.89 7.18 -25.67
CA CYS A 87 -15.57 6.38 -26.86
C CYS A 87 -15.79 4.88 -26.63
N TYR A 88 -15.37 4.36 -25.48
CA TYR A 88 -15.61 2.95 -25.14
C TYR A 88 -17.09 2.63 -24.91
N GLU A 89 -17.84 3.53 -24.25
CA GLU A 89 -19.28 3.38 -24.08
C GLU A 89 -19.99 3.28 -25.43
N GLN A 90 -19.70 4.20 -26.37
CA GLN A 90 -20.23 4.16 -27.73
C GLN A 90 -19.83 2.88 -28.48
N ALA A 91 -18.58 2.44 -28.32
CA ALA A 91 -18.11 1.20 -28.95
C ALA A 91 -18.83 -0.03 -28.38
N LEU A 92 -19.10 -0.08 -27.06
CA LEU A 92 -19.84 -1.16 -26.42
C LEU A 92 -21.34 -1.13 -26.71
N GLU A 93 -21.92 0.04 -27.00
CA GLU A 93 -23.29 0.11 -27.54
C GLU A 93 -23.36 -0.53 -28.94
N LEU A 94 -22.36 -0.31 -29.75
CA LEU A 94 -22.27 -0.92 -31.08
C LEU A 94 -21.91 -2.41 -31.03
N PHE A 95 -20.99 -2.79 -30.16
CA PHE A 95 -20.44 -4.14 -30.04
C PHE A 95 -20.55 -4.64 -28.58
N PRO A 96 -21.77 -4.92 -28.07
CA PRO A 96 -22.01 -5.23 -26.64
C PRO A 96 -21.33 -6.53 -26.19
N ASP A 97 -21.09 -7.46 -27.11
CA ASP A 97 -20.54 -8.79 -26.84
C ASP A 97 -19.13 -8.93 -27.46
N ASP A 98 -18.38 -7.84 -27.48
CA ASP A 98 -16.98 -7.85 -27.95
C ASP A 98 -16.02 -7.99 -26.77
N GLU A 99 -15.36 -9.13 -26.68
CA GLU A 99 -14.42 -9.46 -25.61
C GLU A 99 -13.17 -8.58 -25.63
N VAL A 100 -12.72 -8.17 -26.83
CA VAL A 100 -11.50 -7.37 -26.97
C VAL A 100 -11.72 -5.93 -26.52
N ILE A 101 -12.87 -5.33 -26.91
CA ILE A 101 -13.26 -4.00 -26.45
C ILE A 101 -13.48 -4.00 -24.93
N CYS A 102 -14.13 -5.04 -24.39
CA CYS A 102 -14.31 -5.17 -22.95
C CYS A 102 -12.95 -5.25 -22.22
N ASN A 103 -12.03 -6.08 -22.70
CA ASN A 103 -10.70 -6.19 -22.08
C ASN A 103 -9.95 -4.85 -22.12
N SER A 104 -9.91 -4.19 -23.26
CA SER A 104 -9.22 -2.91 -23.41
C SER A 104 -9.82 -1.79 -22.55
N MET A 105 -11.15 -1.74 -22.39
CA MET A 105 -11.81 -0.84 -21.42
C MET A 105 -11.35 -1.13 -20.00
N GLY A 106 -11.28 -2.42 -19.64
CA GLY A 106 -10.78 -2.85 -18.32
C GLY A 106 -9.35 -2.40 -18.07
N GLU A 107 -8.46 -2.48 -19.06
CA GLU A 107 -7.07 -2.03 -18.95
C GLU A 107 -6.95 -0.53 -18.66
N HIS A 108 -7.75 0.31 -19.35
CA HIS A 108 -7.77 1.74 -19.08
C HIS A 108 -8.32 2.06 -17.69
N LEU A 109 -9.42 1.44 -17.28
CA LEU A 109 -9.99 1.60 -15.93
C LEU A 109 -9.00 1.19 -14.85
N PHE A 110 -8.28 0.09 -15.06
CA PHE A 110 -7.27 -0.39 -14.11
C PHE A 110 -6.13 0.63 -13.93
N ARG A 111 -5.58 1.17 -15.04
CA ARG A 111 -4.54 2.21 -14.99
C ARG A 111 -5.01 3.49 -14.31
N MET A 112 -6.29 3.83 -14.42
CA MET A 112 -6.91 4.98 -13.75
C MET A 112 -7.27 4.72 -12.28
N GLY A 113 -7.02 3.50 -11.74
CA GLY A 113 -7.31 3.13 -10.37
C GLY A 113 -8.75 2.65 -10.11
N PHE A 114 -9.61 2.58 -11.13
CA PHE A 114 -10.99 2.05 -11.04
C PHE A 114 -11.00 0.52 -11.10
N ARG A 115 -10.51 -0.10 -10.03
CA ARG A 115 -10.20 -1.55 -9.99
C ARG A 115 -11.45 -2.42 -10.05
N ASP A 116 -12.50 -2.05 -9.33
CA ASP A 116 -13.77 -2.80 -9.31
C ASP A 116 -14.44 -2.80 -10.68
N GLU A 117 -14.48 -1.65 -11.36
CA GLU A 117 -15.03 -1.52 -12.69
C GLU A 117 -14.19 -2.28 -13.71
N ALA A 118 -12.85 -2.18 -13.60
CA ALA A 118 -11.92 -2.93 -14.45
C ALA A 118 -12.16 -4.44 -14.35
N ALA A 119 -12.32 -4.98 -13.14
CA ALA A 119 -12.62 -6.39 -12.93
C ALA A 119 -13.95 -6.80 -13.58
N GLY A 120 -14.96 -5.95 -13.51
CA GLY A 120 -16.24 -6.20 -14.17
C GLY A 120 -16.09 -6.37 -15.69
N TYR A 121 -15.29 -5.51 -16.33
CA TYR A 121 -15.02 -5.59 -17.76
C TYR A 121 -14.14 -6.79 -18.15
N PHE A 122 -13.08 -7.08 -17.37
CA PHE A 122 -12.26 -8.27 -17.59
C PHE A 122 -13.07 -9.57 -17.42
N HIS A 123 -13.88 -9.65 -16.36
CA HIS A 123 -14.77 -10.80 -16.16
C HIS A 123 -15.76 -10.97 -17.31
N LYS A 124 -16.34 -9.86 -17.81
CA LYS A 124 -17.23 -9.89 -18.98
C LYS A 124 -16.48 -10.42 -20.20
N ALA A 125 -15.25 -9.96 -20.46
CA ALA A 125 -14.43 -10.42 -21.57
C ALA A 125 -14.13 -11.94 -21.47
N VAL A 126 -13.73 -12.44 -20.29
CA VAL A 126 -13.52 -13.89 -20.03
C VAL A 126 -14.80 -14.70 -20.22
N LYS A 127 -15.96 -14.14 -19.84
CA LYS A 127 -17.26 -14.80 -19.99
C LYS A 127 -17.71 -14.89 -21.44
N LEU A 128 -17.39 -13.88 -22.26
CA LEU A 128 -17.65 -13.86 -23.69
C LEU A 128 -16.74 -14.83 -24.46
N ASN A 129 -15.45 -14.83 -24.11
CA ASN A 129 -14.46 -15.71 -24.70
C ASN A 129 -13.58 -16.36 -23.61
N PRO A 130 -13.93 -17.57 -23.14
CA PRO A 130 -13.14 -18.28 -22.13
C PRO A 130 -11.72 -18.66 -22.55
N ASP A 131 -11.38 -18.57 -23.82
CA ASP A 131 -10.03 -18.87 -24.34
C ASP A 131 -9.17 -17.62 -24.55
N PHE A 132 -9.70 -16.44 -24.26
CA PHE A 132 -8.96 -15.19 -24.35
C PHE A 132 -7.97 -15.06 -23.18
N SER A 133 -6.70 -15.39 -23.45
CA SER A 133 -5.62 -15.46 -22.44
C SER A 133 -5.41 -14.16 -21.71
N ASP A 134 -5.35 -13.03 -22.47
CA ASP A 134 -5.03 -11.71 -21.90
C ASP A 134 -6.12 -11.23 -20.93
N ALA A 135 -7.39 -11.42 -21.29
CA ALA A 135 -8.50 -11.11 -20.40
C ALA A 135 -8.49 -11.96 -19.13
N LYS A 136 -8.13 -13.25 -19.23
CA LYS A 136 -7.96 -14.10 -18.04
C LYS A 136 -6.84 -13.62 -17.13
N GLU A 137 -5.69 -13.33 -17.72
CA GLU A 137 -4.54 -12.85 -16.96
C GLU A 137 -4.87 -11.50 -16.27
N ASN A 138 -5.43 -10.56 -17.00
CA ASN A 138 -5.87 -9.29 -16.48
C ASN A 138 -6.91 -9.46 -15.37
N PHE A 139 -7.90 -10.35 -15.56
CA PHE A 139 -8.91 -10.64 -14.54
C PHE A 139 -8.28 -11.22 -13.27
N TYR A 140 -7.39 -12.22 -13.38
CA TYR A 140 -6.74 -12.80 -12.21
C TYR A 140 -5.83 -11.80 -11.49
N ARG A 141 -5.14 -10.95 -12.25
CA ARG A 141 -4.32 -9.88 -11.68
C ARG A 141 -5.17 -8.93 -10.83
N VAL A 142 -6.29 -8.44 -11.38
CA VAL A 142 -7.21 -7.55 -10.65
C VAL A 142 -7.90 -8.28 -9.51
N ALA A 143 -8.32 -9.52 -9.69
CA ALA A 143 -8.97 -10.29 -8.64
C ALA A 143 -8.10 -10.42 -7.38
N ASN A 144 -6.78 -10.53 -7.53
CA ASN A 144 -5.84 -10.54 -6.40
C ASN A 144 -5.78 -9.19 -5.65
N TRP A 145 -6.15 -8.08 -6.29
CA TRP A 145 -6.27 -6.78 -5.64
C TRP A 145 -7.63 -6.56 -4.98
N LEU A 146 -8.69 -7.12 -5.55
CA LEU A 146 -10.07 -6.91 -5.07
C LEU A 146 -10.44 -7.81 -3.91
N VAL A 147 -9.87 -9.01 -3.87
CA VAL A 147 -10.00 -9.95 -2.76
C VAL A 147 -8.62 -10.13 -2.16
N GLU A 148 -8.31 -9.31 -1.20
CA GLU A 148 -7.02 -9.30 -0.53
C GLU A 148 -6.72 -10.67 0.11
N ARG A 149 -5.45 -11.02 0.12
CA ARG A 149 -4.97 -12.33 0.58
C ARG A 149 -5.42 -12.66 2.01
N TRP A 150 -5.55 -11.65 2.85
CA TRP A 150 -5.95 -11.82 4.25
C TRP A 150 -7.36 -12.42 4.40
N HIS A 151 -8.31 -12.19 3.46
CA HIS A 151 -9.61 -12.85 3.47
C HIS A 151 -9.50 -14.39 3.46
N PHE A 152 -8.56 -14.92 2.67
CA PHE A 152 -8.32 -16.37 2.60
C PHE A 152 -7.66 -16.89 3.88
N ILE A 153 -6.72 -16.13 4.44
CA ILE A 153 -6.06 -16.48 5.71
C ILE A 153 -7.11 -16.54 6.82
N MET A 154 -7.99 -15.54 6.89
CA MET A 154 -9.08 -15.44 7.87
C MET A 154 -10.10 -16.60 7.74
N LEU A 155 -10.51 -16.95 6.51
CA LEU A 155 -11.42 -18.08 6.27
C LEU A 155 -10.80 -19.42 6.68
N ASN A 156 -9.47 -19.57 6.57
CA ASN A 156 -8.73 -20.75 6.95
C ASN A 156 -8.41 -20.82 8.46
N ASP A 157 -8.60 -19.74 9.21
CA ASP A 157 -8.45 -19.75 10.66
C ASP A 157 -9.65 -20.45 11.32
N THR A 158 -9.52 -21.78 11.42
CA THR A 158 -10.56 -22.66 11.98
C THR A 158 -10.80 -22.40 13.47
N LYS A 159 -9.78 -21.94 14.22
CA LYS A 159 -9.90 -21.58 15.64
C LYS A 159 -10.76 -20.34 15.80
N ARG A 160 -10.46 -19.26 15.08
CA ARG A 160 -11.23 -18.03 15.03
C ARG A 160 -12.70 -18.31 14.69
N ASN A 161 -12.92 -18.99 13.58
CA ASN A 161 -14.27 -19.27 13.08
C ASN A 161 -15.09 -20.11 14.06
N ARG A 162 -14.47 -21.10 14.73
CA ARG A 162 -15.13 -21.93 15.75
C ARG A 162 -15.52 -21.12 16.98
N ILE A 163 -14.63 -20.23 17.45
CA ILE A 163 -14.86 -19.41 18.65
C ILE A 163 -15.98 -18.39 18.38
N TYR A 164 -15.93 -17.67 17.23
CA TYR A 164 -17.03 -16.78 16.83
C TYR A 164 -18.37 -17.50 16.70
N ASN A 165 -18.37 -18.68 16.06
CA ASN A 165 -19.58 -19.49 15.93
C ASN A 165 -20.16 -19.85 17.30
N ALA A 166 -19.33 -20.26 18.26
CA ALA A 166 -19.76 -20.61 19.61
C ALA A 166 -20.35 -19.41 20.38
N ALA A 167 -19.69 -18.24 20.33
CA ALA A 167 -20.19 -17.01 20.95
C ALA A 167 -21.52 -16.54 20.31
N ILE A 168 -21.65 -16.57 19.01
CA ILE A 168 -22.89 -16.24 18.28
C ILE A 168 -24.00 -17.22 18.66
N GLN A 169 -23.74 -18.53 18.67
CA GLN A 169 -24.73 -19.55 19.08
C GLN A 169 -25.22 -19.28 20.50
N ARG A 170 -24.31 -18.98 21.43
CA ARG A 170 -24.65 -18.67 22.81
C ARG A 170 -25.53 -17.40 22.89
N ALA A 171 -25.15 -16.33 22.22
CA ALA A 171 -25.92 -15.08 22.20
C ALA A 171 -27.34 -15.31 21.65
N VAL A 172 -27.48 -16.06 20.55
CA VAL A 172 -28.78 -16.39 19.95
C VAL A 172 -29.62 -17.29 20.89
N SER A 173 -28.99 -18.26 21.60
CA SER A 173 -29.67 -19.12 22.57
C SER A 173 -30.16 -18.33 23.79
N LEU A 174 -29.43 -17.29 24.20
CA LEU A 174 -29.80 -16.39 25.27
C LEU A 174 -30.87 -15.33 24.90
N GLY A 175 -31.39 -15.38 23.67
CA GLY A 175 -32.52 -14.58 23.22
C GLY A 175 -32.19 -13.48 22.19
N SER A 176 -30.96 -13.32 21.74
CA SER A 176 -30.63 -12.39 20.68
C SER A 176 -31.06 -12.95 19.31
N LYS A 177 -32.30 -12.61 18.88
CA LYS A 177 -32.89 -13.21 17.69
C LYS A 177 -32.83 -12.35 16.41
N SER A 178 -32.50 -11.08 16.54
CA SER A 178 -32.30 -10.15 15.45
C SER A 178 -30.84 -9.74 15.44
N VAL A 179 -30.14 -9.99 14.34
CA VAL A 179 -28.68 -9.87 14.23
C VAL A 179 -28.32 -8.94 13.08
N LEU A 180 -27.35 -8.06 13.29
CA LEU A 180 -26.68 -7.28 12.25
C LEU A 180 -25.19 -7.65 12.24
N ASP A 181 -24.70 -8.09 11.10
CA ASP A 181 -23.30 -8.40 10.81
C ASP A 181 -22.69 -7.20 10.07
N ILE A 182 -21.73 -6.51 10.68
CA ILE A 182 -21.07 -5.34 10.13
C ILE A 182 -19.73 -5.77 9.54
N GLY A 183 -19.49 -5.46 8.23
CA GLY A 183 -18.34 -5.94 7.51
C GLY A 183 -18.41 -7.45 7.27
N THR A 184 -19.50 -7.90 6.64
CA THR A 184 -19.80 -9.35 6.56
C THR A 184 -18.81 -10.16 5.73
N GLY A 185 -18.06 -9.49 4.84
CA GLY A 185 -17.09 -10.15 3.97
C GLY A 185 -17.75 -11.25 3.13
N THR A 186 -17.42 -12.51 3.41
CA THR A 186 -18.00 -13.68 2.74
C THR A 186 -19.36 -14.15 3.32
N GLY A 187 -19.88 -13.46 4.32
CA GLY A 187 -21.15 -13.81 4.98
C GLY A 187 -21.05 -14.89 6.06
N ILE A 188 -19.83 -15.26 6.48
CA ILE A 188 -19.61 -16.41 7.37
C ILE A 188 -20.26 -16.22 8.75
N LEU A 189 -20.13 -15.03 9.38
CA LEU A 189 -20.72 -14.73 10.69
C LEU A 189 -22.24 -14.64 10.61
N SER A 190 -22.77 -14.06 9.55
CA SER A 190 -24.18 -14.05 9.22
C SER A 190 -24.77 -15.45 9.12
N MET A 191 -24.07 -16.36 8.42
CA MET A 191 -24.47 -17.75 8.31
C MET A 191 -24.42 -18.49 9.64
N PHE A 192 -23.46 -18.20 10.52
CA PHE A 192 -23.41 -18.73 11.88
C PHE A 192 -24.64 -18.28 12.69
N ALA A 193 -24.97 -16.98 12.63
CA ALA A 193 -26.18 -16.46 13.31
C ALA A 193 -27.47 -17.13 12.80
N LYS A 194 -27.59 -17.32 11.50
CA LYS A 194 -28.75 -18.00 10.90
C LYS A 194 -28.84 -19.46 11.31
N LYS A 195 -27.73 -20.21 11.26
CA LYS A 195 -27.66 -21.61 11.73
C LYS A 195 -27.96 -21.73 13.22
N ALA A 196 -27.57 -20.73 14.04
CA ALA A 196 -27.89 -20.69 15.47
C ALA A 196 -29.40 -20.47 15.76
N GLY A 197 -30.22 -20.13 14.77
CA GLY A 197 -31.67 -19.93 14.90
C GLY A 197 -32.04 -18.46 15.12
N ALA A 198 -31.25 -17.52 14.64
CA ALA A 198 -31.68 -16.12 14.54
C ALA A 198 -32.87 -15.99 13.58
N HIS A 199 -33.87 -15.18 13.96
CA HIS A 199 -35.05 -14.95 13.15
C HIS A 199 -34.73 -14.07 11.94
N SER A 200 -34.07 -12.95 12.19
CA SER A 200 -33.69 -11.97 11.19
C SER A 200 -32.19 -11.74 11.24
N VAL A 201 -31.53 -11.88 10.11
CA VAL A 201 -30.11 -11.57 9.96
C VAL A 201 -29.97 -10.54 8.85
N TYR A 202 -29.35 -9.44 9.19
CA TYR A 202 -28.96 -8.37 8.27
C TYR A 202 -27.44 -8.36 8.20
N ALA A 203 -26.88 -8.05 7.04
CA ALA A 203 -25.44 -8.00 6.86
C ALA A 203 -25.08 -6.86 5.92
N CYS A 204 -24.12 -6.04 6.26
CA CYS A 204 -23.65 -4.97 5.39
C CYS A 204 -22.20 -5.18 4.99
N GLU A 205 -21.91 -4.83 3.74
CA GLU A 205 -20.58 -4.90 3.13
C GLU A 205 -20.38 -3.67 2.23
N LEU A 206 -19.22 -3.02 2.38
CA LEU A 206 -18.88 -1.83 1.62
C LEU A 206 -18.30 -2.18 0.24
N SER A 207 -17.42 -3.18 0.20
CA SER A 207 -16.79 -3.63 -1.03
C SER A 207 -17.84 -4.30 -1.93
N LYS A 208 -18.00 -3.79 -3.15
CA LYS A 208 -18.92 -4.35 -4.13
C LYS A 208 -18.59 -5.81 -4.44
N THR A 209 -17.32 -6.10 -4.64
CA THR A 209 -16.84 -7.46 -4.96
C THR A 209 -17.13 -8.43 -3.82
N MET A 210 -16.86 -8.03 -2.56
CA MET A 210 -17.14 -8.88 -1.40
C MET A 210 -18.65 -9.03 -1.17
N TYR A 211 -19.44 -7.99 -1.40
CA TYR A 211 -20.89 -8.07 -1.35
C TYR A 211 -21.46 -9.07 -2.37
N GLU A 212 -21.03 -9.00 -3.64
CA GLU A 212 -21.45 -9.93 -4.68
C GLU A 212 -21.06 -11.36 -4.33
N LEU A 213 -19.82 -11.57 -3.84
CA LEU A 213 -19.34 -12.86 -3.37
C LEU A 213 -20.16 -13.39 -2.19
N ALA A 214 -20.51 -12.52 -1.22
CA ALA A 214 -21.38 -12.90 -0.11
C ALA A 214 -22.78 -13.34 -0.60
N CYS A 215 -23.36 -12.66 -1.60
CA CYS A 215 -24.62 -13.03 -2.21
C CYS A 215 -24.56 -14.44 -2.81
N ASP A 216 -23.50 -14.73 -3.55
CA ASP A 216 -23.28 -16.06 -4.18
C ASP A 216 -23.09 -17.15 -3.12
N ILE A 217 -22.28 -16.89 -2.08
CA ILE A 217 -22.04 -17.85 -0.98
C ILE A 217 -23.31 -18.12 -0.19
N VAL A 218 -24.06 -17.09 0.18
CA VAL A 218 -25.34 -17.22 0.93
C VAL A 218 -26.34 -18.01 0.11
N THR A 219 -26.44 -17.76 -1.19
CA THR A 219 -27.31 -18.50 -2.13
C THR A 219 -26.88 -19.96 -2.27
N ALA A 220 -25.59 -20.22 -2.45
CA ALA A 220 -25.05 -21.58 -2.51
C ALA A 220 -25.35 -22.40 -1.24
N ASN A 221 -25.43 -21.72 -0.08
CA ASN A 221 -25.81 -22.32 1.21
C ASN A 221 -27.33 -22.36 1.44
N LYS A 222 -28.17 -21.90 0.51
CA LYS A 222 -29.65 -21.84 0.59
C LYS A 222 -30.15 -21.02 1.78
N MET A 223 -29.52 -19.88 2.06
CA MET A 223 -29.83 -19.01 3.18
C MET A 223 -30.32 -17.62 2.75
N GLU A 224 -30.50 -17.38 1.46
CA GLU A 224 -30.93 -16.11 0.86
C GLU A 224 -32.29 -15.61 1.38
N THR A 225 -33.17 -16.52 1.80
CA THR A 225 -34.47 -16.12 2.41
C THR A 225 -34.36 -15.72 3.87
N GLY A 226 -33.19 -15.95 4.51
CA GLY A 226 -33.00 -15.73 5.95
C GLY A 226 -31.94 -14.74 6.32
N ILE A 227 -31.15 -14.29 5.33
CA ILE A 227 -30.09 -13.30 5.48
C ILE A 227 -30.33 -12.20 4.43
N LYS A 228 -30.45 -10.96 4.88
CA LYS A 228 -30.58 -9.78 4.00
C LYS A 228 -29.24 -9.08 3.90
N LEU A 229 -28.62 -9.15 2.72
CA LEU A 229 -27.37 -8.47 2.42
C LEU A 229 -27.65 -7.03 1.95
N LEU A 230 -26.81 -6.08 2.38
CA LEU A 230 -26.88 -4.65 2.09
C LEU A 230 -25.52 -4.20 1.57
N HIS A 231 -25.47 -3.69 0.33
CA HIS A 231 -24.26 -3.08 -0.23
C HIS A 231 -24.17 -1.63 0.22
N MET A 232 -23.59 -1.38 1.39
CA MET A 232 -23.44 -0.04 1.97
C MET A 232 -22.53 -0.06 3.22
N LYS A 233 -22.06 1.12 3.62
CA LYS A 233 -21.44 1.30 4.95
C LYS A 233 -22.49 1.09 6.05
N SER A 234 -22.03 0.58 7.20
CA SER A 234 -22.87 0.45 8.39
C SER A 234 -23.43 1.79 8.87
N LEU A 235 -22.69 2.88 8.65
CA LEU A 235 -23.05 4.25 9.00
C LEU A 235 -24.25 4.80 8.18
N ASP A 236 -24.52 4.22 7.01
CA ASP A 236 -25.60 4.64 6.12
C ASP A 236 -26.89 3.84 6.35
N ILE A 237 -26.89 2.90 7.30
CA ILE A 237 -28.07 2.09 7.62
C ILE A 237 -29.07 2.92 8.39
N GLU A 238 -30.29 3.05 7.84
CA GLU A 238 -31.41 3.77 8.41
C GLU A 238 -32.58 2.81 8.78
N ILE A 239 -33.23 3.07 9.89
CA ILE A 239 -34.46 2.41 10.31
C ILE A 239 -35.65 3.38 10.00
N PRO A 240 -36.73 2.92 9.40
CA PRO A 240 -37.03 1.54 8.95
C PRO A 240 -36.66 1.24 7.49
N LYS A 241 -35.94 2.10 6.82
CA LYS A 241 -35.68 2.02 5.36
C LYS A 241 -34.88 0.78 4.96
N HIS A 242 -33.80 0.53 5.63
CA HIS A 242 -32.86 -0.56 5.30
C HIS A 242 -33.10 -1.81 6.17
N ILE A 243 -33.32 -1.60 7.46
CA ILE A 243 -33.74 -2.62 8.42
C ILE A 243 -35.03 -2.14 9.14
N PRO A 244 -35.98 -3.02 9.45
CA PRO A 244 -37.32 -2.58 9.92
C PRO A 244 -37.32 -2.04 11.36
N GLU A 245 -36.44 -2.55 12.23
CA GLU A 245 -36.36 -2.23 13.65
C GLU A 245 -34.94 -2.44 14.18
N ARG A 246 -34.69 -1.96 15.40
CA ARG A 246 -33.41 -2.15 16.10
C ARG A 246 -33.14 -3.63 16.34
N VAL A 247 -31.87 -4.04 16.14
CA VAL A 247 -31.41 -5.41 16.36
C VAL A 247 -31.00 -5.65 17.81
N SER A 248 -31.03 -6.93 18.25
CA SER A 248 -30.63 -7.34 19.58
C SER A 248 -29.16 -7.73 19.68
N LEU A 249 -28.49 -7.95 18.53
CA LEU A 249 -27.08 -8.33 18.46
C LEU A 249 -26.44 -7.68 17.25
N VAL A 250 -25.30 -7.03 17.47
CA VAL A 250 -24.34 -6.72 16.41
C VAL A 250 -23.18 -7.70 16.51
N VAL A 251 -22.81 -8.28 15.39
CA VAL A 251 -21.59 -9.08 15.26
C VAL A 251 -20.69 -8.37 14.27
N THR A 252 -19.43 -8.24 14.59
CA THR A 252 -18.45 -7.65 13.66
C THR A 252 -17.08 -8.28 13.86
N GLU A 253 -16.30 -8.26 12.81
CA GLU A 253 -14.88 -8.57 12.84
C GLU A 253 -14.18 -7.64 11.86
N THR A 254 -14.20 -6.36 12.19
CA THR A 254 -13.50 -5.25 11.54
C THR A 254 -12.40 -4.77 12.48
N VAL A 255 -11.41 -5.65 12.69
CA VAL A 255 -10.32 -5.50 13.65
C VAL A 255 -9.00 -5.86 12.99
N ASP A 256 -8.19 -4.86 12.75
CA ASP A 256 -6.83 -5.01 12.22
C ASP A 256 -5.80 -5.37 13.30
N ALA A 257 -4.51 -5.43 12.97
CA ALA A 257 -3.44 -5.74 13.91
C ALA A 257 -3.33 -4.72 15.06
N GLY A 258 -3.73 -3.46 14.83
CA GLY A 258 -3.79 -2.37 15.81
C GLY A 258 -5.17 -2.19 16.45
N VAL A 259 -6.11 -3.07 16.18
CA VAL A 259 -7.51 -3.11 16.68
C VAL A 259 -8.44 -2.14 15.95
N PHE A 260 -8.09 -0.89 15.78
CA PHE A 260 -9.05 0.19 15.43
C PHE A 260 -9.01 0.62 13.97
N GLY A 261 -7.98 0.20 13.19
CA GLY A 261 -7.71 0.69 11.83
C GLY A 261 -8.80 0.43 10.80
N GLU A 262 -9.67 -0.56 11.02
CA GLU A 262 -10.81 -0.86 10.16
C GLU A 262 -12.12 -0.13 10.56
N GLY A 263 -12.05 0.82 11.51
CA GLY A 263 -13.17 1.69 11.89
C GLY A 263 -14.22 1.05 12.79
N ILE A 264 -13.85 0.04 13.59
CA ILE A 264 -14.77 -0.63 14.54
C ILE A 264 -15.41 0.35 15.52
N VAL A 265 -14.64 1.34 16.01
CA VAL A 265 -15.14 2.30 17.02
C VAL A 265 -16.28 3.14 16.47
N GLU A 266 -16.10 3.73 15.28
CA GLU A 266 -17.13 4.56 14.63
C GLU A 266 -18.38 3.74 14.29
N SER A 267 -18.18 2.54 13.76
CA SER A 267 -19.25 1.60 13.43
C SER A 267 -20.07 1.20 14.65
N LEU A 268 -19.43 0.95 15.80
CA LEU A 268 -20.11 0.59 17.03
C LEU A 268 -20.80 1.78 17.71
N ILE A 269 -20.21 2.98 17.66
CA ILE A 269 -20.89 4.21 18.13
C ILE A 269 -22.21 4.39 17.38
N HIS A 270 -22.14 4.35 16.03
CA HIS A 270 -23.35 4.47 15.20
C HIS A 270 -24.35 3.34 15.48
N ALA A 271 -23.89 2.10 15.62
CA ALA A 271 -24.76 0.97 15.92
C ALA A 271 -25.49 1.15 17.26
N TRP A 272 -24.82 1.59 18.33
CA TRP A 272 -25.45 1.86 19.63
C TRP A 272 -26.44 3.01 19.58
N GLU A 273 -26.17 4.06 18.83
CA GLU A 273 -27.06 5.22 18.71
C GLU A 273 -28.31 4.91 17.87
N HIS A 274 -28.15 4.16 16.78
CA HIS A 274 -29.20 4.08 15.75
C HIS A 274 -29.73 2.67 15.51
N LEU A 275 -28.93 1.60 15.65
CA LEU A 275 -29.25 0.28 15.13
C LEU A 275 -29.49 -0.79 16.21
N LEU A 276 -28.87 -0.66 17.40
CA LEU A 276 -28.99 -1.60 18.50
C LEU A 276 -30.13 -1.24 19.46
N LEU A 277 -30.71 -2.26 20.10
CA LEU A 277 -31.52 -2.09 21.29
C LEU A 277 -30.69 -1.52 22.43
N GLN A 278 -31.33 -0.90 23.42
CA GLN A 278 -30.65 -0.37 24.61
C GLN A 278 -29.91 -1.50 25.36
N PRO A 279 -28.75 -1.21 25.94
CA PRO A 279 -27.99 -2.19 26.70
C PRO A 279 -28.75 -2.60 27.98
N LYS A 280 -28.39 -3.74 28.57
CA LYS A 280 -29.00 -4.22 29.80
C LYS A 280 -28.64 -3.28 30.94
N THR A 281 -29.64 -2.62 31.55
CA THR A 281 -29.41 -1.78 32.74
C THR A 281 -29.12 -2.63 33.97
N LYS A 282 -28.03 -2.31 34.70
CA LYS A 282 -27.72 -2.94 35.99
C LYS A 282 -28.84 -2.60 36.98
N GLY A 283 -29.69 -3.57 37.33
CA GLY A 283 -30.73 -3.40 38.35
C GLY A 283 -32.18 -3.74 37.97
N ALA A 284 -32.44 -4.11 36.74
CA ALA A 284 -33.80 -4.57 36.34
C ALA A 284 -34.01 -6.03 36.80
N ASN A 285 -34.49 -6.19 38.02
CA ASN A 285 -35.06 -7.46 38.51
C ASN A 285 -36.32 -7.78 37.70
N GLY A 286 -36.26 -8.83 36.87
CA GLY A 286 -37.43 -9.56 36.41
C GLY A 286 -38.25 -8.89 35.31
N ASN A 287 -37.85 -9.06 34.12
CA ASN A 287 -38.59 -9.51 32.94
C ASN A 287 -37.61 -9.60 31.77
N CYS A 288 -37.62 -10.72 31.05
CA CYS A 288 -36.73 -10.99 29.98
C CYS A 288 -37.04 -10.07 28.75
N GLY A 289 -36.76 -8.77 28.90
CA GLY A 289 -36.73 -7.83 27.77
C GLY A 289 -35.52 -8.11 26.90
N GLN A 290 -35.70 -8.09 25.60
CA GLN A 290 -34.53 -8.12 24.68
C GLN A 290 -33.71 -6.86 24.90
N TYR A 291 -32.39 -7.01 25.00
CA TYR A 291 -31.40 -5.92 25.12
C TYR A 291 -30.34 -6.06 24.04
N GLY A 292 -29.73 -4.92 23.70
CA GLY A 292 -28.63 -4.88 22.73
C GLY A 292 -27.35 -5.40 23.31
N ARG A 293 -26.55 -6.08 22.51
CA ARG A 293 -25.16 -6.48 22.78
C ARG A 293 -24.33 -6.52 21.52
N VAL A 294 -23.01 -6.53 21.68
CA VAL A 294 -22.01 -6.61 20.63
C VAL A 294 -21.15 -7.84 20.80
N ILE A 295 -20.76 -8.47 19.72
CA ILE A 295 -19.69 -9.47 19.64
C ILE A 295 -18.66 -8.95 18.63
N PRO A 296 -17.39 -8.73 19.05
CA PRO A 296 -16.79 -8.95 20.37
C PRO A 296 -17.33 -7.98 21.44
N ALA A 297 -17.32 -8.40 22.70
CA ALA A 297 -17.83 -7.60 23.82
C ALA A 297 -16.82 -6.55 24.30
N SER A 298 -15.53 -6.89 24.30
CA SER A 298 -14.44 -6.00 24.67
C SER A 298 -13.11 -6.43 24.05
N VAL A 299 -12.10 -5.58 24.17
CA VAL A 299 -10.72 -5.87 23.77
C VAL A 299 -9.76 -5.44 24.86
N VAL A 300 -8.73 -6.24 25.10
CA VAL A 300 -7.56 -5.85 25.90
C VAL A 300 -6.34 -5.87 25.01
N ILE A 301 -5.61 -4.75 24.96
CA ILE A 301 -4.44 -4.55 24.12
C ILE A 301 -3.19 -4.66 24.97
N PHE A 302 -2.25 -5.46 24.53
CA PHE A 302 -0.99 -5.74 25.22
C PHE A 302 0.21 -5.27 24.38
N GLY A 303 1.29 -4.92 25.06
CA GLY A 303 2.56 -4.53 24.46
C GLY A 303 3.75 -5.27 25.06
N MET A 304 4.84 -5.26 24.31
CA MET A 304 6.16 -5.76 24.75
C MET A 304 7.24 -5.02 23.99
N ALA A 305 8.22 -4.47 24.69
CA ALA A 305 9.41 -3.92 24.08
C ALA A 305 10.37 -5.05 23.67
N VAL A 306 10.92 -4.97 22.45
CA VAL A 306 11.72 -6.05 21.88
C VAL A 306 13.00 -5.56 21.21
N GLU A 307 14.02 -6.42 21.21
CA GLU A 307 15.14 -6.36 20.27
C GLU A 307 14.83 -7.28 19.08
N CYS A 308 14.93 -6.76 17.87
CA CYS A 308 14.73 -7.52 16.64
C CYS A 308 15.57 -6.95 15.50
N SER A 309 16.58 -7.71 15.10
CA SER A 309 17.52 -7.28 14.05
C SER A 309 16.84 -7.05 12.70
N GLU A 310 15.77 -7.80 12.39
CA GLU A 310 15.03 -7.64 11.15
C GLU A 310 14.25 -6.32 11.12
N ILE A 311 13.56 -5.97 12.22
CA ILE A 311 12.90 -4.66 12.33
C ILE A 311 13.93 -3.54 12.27
N ARG A 312 15.05 -3.67 13.01
CA ARG A 312 16.14 -2.69 12.98
C ARG A 312 16.61 -2.43 11.57
N ARG A 313 16.81 -3.49 10.78
CA ARG A 313 17.31 -3.42 9.40
C ARG A 313 16.39 -2.61 8.48
N HIS A 314 15.07 -2.66 8.70
CA HIS A 314 14.07 -1.96 7.88
C HIS A 314 13.78 -0.53 8.34
N HIS A 315 14.14 -0.16 9.55
CA HIS A 315 13.72 1.11 10.13
C HIS A 315 14.86 2.01 10.58
N ARG A 316 16.10 1.52 10.63
CA ARG A 316 17.29 2.31 11.01
C ARG A 316 18.46 2.01 10.11
N VAL A 317 19.17 3.06 9.67
CA VAL A 317 20.43 2.89 8.93
C VAL A 317 21.54 2.55 9.92
N GLY A 318 22.13 1.35 9.77
CA GLY A 318 23.11 0.80 10.71
C GLY A 318 24.54 1.32 10.53
N SER A 319 24.91 1.76 9.31
CA SER A 319 26.26 2.21 8.99
C SER A 319 26.28 3.64 8.48
N LYS A 320 27.27 4.41 8.92
CA LYS A 320 27.54 5.75 8.36
C LYS A 320 28.41 5.72 7.11
N ASP A 321 28.98 4.58 6.77
CA ASP A 321 29.78 4.36 5.55
C ASP A 321 29.20 3.14 4.81
N ILE A 322 28.76 3.36 3.58
CA ILE A 322 28.19 2.33 2.72
C ILE A 322 28.99 2.30 1.43
N ALA A 323 29.77 1.25 1.25
CA ALA A 323 30.61 1.03 0.07
C ALA A 323 31.50 2.26 -0.30
N GLY A 324 32.02 2.96 0.71
CA GLY A 324 32.85 4.15 0.55
C GLY A 324 32.08 5.48 0.44
N VAL A 325 30.75 5.44 0.51
CA VAL A 325 29.91 6.64 0.61
C VAL A 325 29.62 6.95 2.07
N ARG A 326 30.07 8.10 2.55
CA ARG A 326 29.83 8.54 3.92
C ARG A 326 28.53 9.30 4.03
N LEU A 327 27.59 8.80 4.85
CA LEU A 327 26.34 9.48 5.16
C LEU A 327 26.59 10.60 6.18
N PRO A 328 26.13 11.85 5.93
CA PRO A 328 26.27 12.95 6.86
C PRO A 328 25.53 12.69 8.17
N ALA A 329 26.11 13.06 9.31
CA ALA A 329 25.44 12.91 10.62
C ALA A 329 24.21 13.84 10.77
N SER A 330 24.10 14.88 9.94
CA SER A 330 22.96 15.81 9.88
C SER A 330 21.73 15.22 9.15
N VAL A 331 21.89 14.12 8.41
CA VAL A 331 20.77 13.46 7.73
C VAL A 331 20.31 12.30 8.62
N LYS A 332 19.05 12.38 9.07
CA LYS A 332 18.39 11.27 9.78
C LYS A 332 17.39 10.63 8.85
N PHE A 333 17.57 9.34 8.63
CA PHE A 333 16.63 8.52 7.86
C PHE A 333 15.54 8.01 8.79
N HIS A 334 14.29 8.25 8.42
CA HIS A 334 13.10 7.79 9.12
C HIS A 334 12.28 6.93 8.18
N SER A 335 11.70 5.86 8.68
CA SER A 335 10.71 5.12 7.89
C SER A 335 9.36 5.84 7.93
N ARG A 336 8.59 5.71 6.88
CA ARG A 336 7.28 6.36 6.70
C ARG A 336 6.28 6.02 7.82
N ALA A 337 6.38 4.83 8.41
CA ALA A 337 5.51 4.38 9.50
C ALA A 337 5.60 5.25 10.77
N SER A 338 6.63 6.10 10.92
CA SER A 338 6.81 6.96 12.09
C SER A 338 6.59 8.45 11.85
N SER A 339 6.36 8.89 10.61
CA SER A 339 6.25 10.32 10.29
C SER A 339 4.82 10.83 10.54
N ALA A 340 4.57 11.36 11.73
CA ALA A 340 3.34 12.05 12.11
C ALA A 340 3.13 13.41 11.37
N GLU A 341 4.02 13.80 10.46
CA GLU A 341 4.07 15.16 9.90
C GLU A 341 3.26 15.38 8.62
N THR A 342 2.71 14.35 7.99
CA THR A 342 2.09 14.50 6.65
C THR A 342 0.61 14.82 6.64
N GLY A 343 -0.06 14.95 7.79
CA GLY A 343 -1.49 15.36 7.85
C GLY A 343 -2.50 14.38 7.23
N GLU A 344 -2.05 13.29 6.63
CA GLU A 344 -2.89 12.17 6.19
C GLU A 344 -2.95 11.12 7.29
N ALA A 345 -4.09 10.47 7.44
CA ALA A 345 -4.29 9.36 8.39
C ALA A 345 -3.49 8.12 7.91
N VAL A 346 -2.19 8.13 8.18
CA VAL A 346 -1.30 7.01 7.86
C VAL A 346 -1.28 6.04 9.02
N GLU A 347 -1.31 4.75 8.71
CA GLU A 347 -1.16 3.66 9.67
C GLU A 347 0.16 3.83 10.45
N PRO A 348 0.11 3.92 11.81
CA PRO A 348 1.29 4.28 12.61
C PRO A 348 2.20 3.10 12.97
N TYR A 349 1.93 1.92 12.46
CA TYR A 349 2.66 0.68 12.71
C TYR A 349 2.86 -0.10 11.41
N THR A 350 3.78 -1.05 11.44
CA THR A 350 3.86 -2.12 10.45
C THR A 350 3.28 -3.40 11.03
N THR A 351 2.89 -4.35 10.18
CA THR A 351 2.35 -5.64 10.63
C THR A 351 3.35 -6.75 10.34
N GLU A 352 3.60 -7.58 11.37
CA GLU A 352 4.57 -8.66 11.28
C GLU A 352 4.08 -9.92 12.01
N LYS A 353 4.29 -11.08 11.42
CA LYS A 353 4.10 -12.36 12.12
C LYS A 353 5.33 -12.64 12.97
N MET A 354 5.37 -12.06 14.17
CA MET A 354 6.55 -12.08 15.04
C MET A 354 7.06 -13.49 15.38
N SER A 355 6.17 -14.50 15.41
CA SER A 355 6.57 -15.90 15.58
C SER A 355 7.38 -16.47 14.39
N ARG A 356 7.37 -15.81 13.24
CA ARG A 356 8.05 -16.23 12.00
C ARG A 356 9.07 -15.22 11.50
N ILE A 357 9.30 -14.15 12.25
CA ILE A 357 10.23 -13.09 11.84
C ILE A 357 11.66 -13.65 11.71
N PRO A 358 12.39 -13.33 10.63
CA PRO A 358 13.76 -13.80 10.46
C PRO A 358 14.67 -13.42 11.63
N GLY A 359 15.42 -14.37 12.14
CA GLY A 359 16.31 -14.16 13.30
C GLY A 359 15.59 -14.12 14.66
N GLY A 360 14.27 -14.11 14.68
CA GLY A 360 13.48 -14.02 15.91
C GLY A 360 13.57 -12.65 16.59
N TYR A 361 13.08 -12.59 17.83
CA TYR A 361 13.14 -11.39 18.66
C TYR A 361 13.48 -11.73 20.11
N LEU A 362 14.08 -10.78 20.83
CA LEU A 362 14.37 -10.89 22.25
C LEU A 362 13.41 -9.97 23.04
N PRO A 363 12.58 -10.50 23.96
CA PRO A 363 11.80 -9.67 24.87
C PRO A 363 12.72 -8.87 25.80
N LEU A 364 12.54 -7.55 25.86
CA LEU A 364 13.27 -6.64 26.75
C LEU A 364 12.46 -6.27 27.98
N THR A 365 11.12 -6.36 27.91
CA THR A 365 10.19 -6.16 29.03
C THR A 365 9.32 -7.39 29.19
N GLU A 366 8.65 -7.52 30.36
CA GLU A 366 7.46 -8.38 30.45
C GLU A 366 6.36 -7.82 29.54
N CYS A 367 5.32 -8.63 29.26
CA CYS A 367 4.15 -8.10 28.59
C CYS A 367 3.39 -7.15 29.54
N PHE A 368 2.88 -6.06 29.00
CA PHE A 368 2.13 -5.07 29.75
C PHE A 368 0.82 -4.73 29.02
N GLU A 369 -0.18 -4.38 29.81
CA GLU A 369 -1.44 -3.89 29.28
C GLU A 369 -1.29 -2.44 28.81
N ILE A 370 -1.74 -2.15 27.60
CA ILE A 370 -1.74 -0.81 27.02
C ILE A 370 -3.11 -0.16 27.26
N MET A 371 -4.19 -0.88 26.96
CA MET A 371 -5.55 -0.34 26.99
C MET A 371 -6.57 -1.48 27.03
N GLU A 372 -7.66 -1.25 27.77
CA GLU A 372 -8.88 -2.07 27.72
C GLU A 372 -10.04 -1.21 27.21
N VAL A 373 -10.91 -1.78 26.35
CA VAL A 373 -12.07 -1.09 25.80
C VAL A 373 -13.29 -2.00 25.83
N ASP A 374 -14.36 -1.55 26.51
CA ASP A 374 -15.67 -2.20 26.51
C ASP A 374 -16.51 -1.74 25.31
N PHE A 375 -16.68 -2.60 24.34
CA PHE A 375 -17.49 -2.32 23.14
C PHE A 375 -18.99 -2.26 23.42
N ASN A 376 -19.45 -2.69 24.58
CA ASN A 376 -20.82 -2.54 25.03
C ASN A 376 -21.07 -1.20 25.77
N SER A 377 -20.05 -0.38 25.93
CA SER A 377 -20.14 0.93 26.57
C SER A 377 -20.05 2.08 25.54
N LEU A 378 -21.21 2.60 25.10
CA LEU A 378 -21.24 3.76 24.21
C LEU A 378 -20.44 4.97 24.75
N GLN A 379 -20.48 5.18 26.07
CA GLN A 379 -19.76 6.27 26.69
C GLN A 379 -18.25 6.10 26.56
N GLU A 380 -17.77 4.88 26.74
CA GLU A 380 -16.34 4.56 26.61
C GLU A 380 -15.87 4.71 25.17
N LEU A 381 -16.62 4.14 24.21
CA LEU A 381 -16.33 4.29 22.78
C LEU A 381 -16.22 5.76 22.36
N LYS A 382 -17.17 6.60 22.79
CA LYS A 382 -17.12 8.05 22.51
C LYS A 382 -15.96 8.77 23.14
N SER A 383 -15.51 8.30 24.30
CA SER A 383 -14.39 8.93 25.00
C SER A 383 -13.02 8.57 24.39
N LEU A 384 -12.92 7.48 23.64
CA LEU A 384 -11.62 7.00 23.11
C LEU A 384 -10.89 8.06 22.29
N ALA A 385 -11.59 8.72 21.36
CA ALA A 385 -11.00 9.74 20.49
C ALA A 385 -10.68 11.07 21.18
N THR A 386 -11.19 11.27 22.41
CA THR A 386 -11.05 12.52 23.17
C THR A 386 -10.20 12.36 24.43
N LYS A 387 -9.82 11.13 24.77
CA LYS A 387 -8.92 10.87 25.91
C LYS A 387 -7.53 11.42 25.62
N GLU A 388 -6.94 12.08 26.62
CA GLU A 388 -5.52 12.42 26.61
C GLU A 388 -4.68 11.16 26.46
N PRO A 389 -3.49 11.23 25.81
CA PRO A 389 -2.58 10.11 25.72
C PRO A 389 -2.27 9.52 27.10
N HIS A 390 -2.36 8.21 27.20
CA HIS A 390 -2.09 7.49 28.45
C HIS A 390 -0.59 7.21 28.58
N PRO A 391 0.09 7.75 29.62
CA PRO A 391 1.51 7.49 29.83
C PRO A 391 1.73 6.07 30.37
N LEU A 392 2.69 5.36 29.79
CA LEU A 392 3.13 4.03 30.21
C LEU A 392 4.60 4.08 30.58
N CYS A 393 4.96 3.41 31.65
CA CYS A 393 6.33 3.27 32.16
C CYS A 393 6.58 1.81 32.52
N VAL A 394 7.42 1.13 31.74
CA VAL A 394 7.60 -0.32 31.84
C VAL A 394 9.05 -0.67 32.13
N PRO A 395 9.34 -1.46 33.19
CA PRO A 395 10.71 -1.82 33.53
C PRO A 395 11.31 -2.81 32.55
N ALA A 396 12.56 -2.60 32.19
CA ALA A 396 13.36 -3.55 31.44
C ALA A 396 13.75 -4.75 32.27
N ILE A 397 13.64 -5.95 31.75
CA ILE A 397 14.00 -7.22 32.40
C ILE A 397 15.27 -7.83 31.78
N LYS A 398 15.67 -7.40 30.60
CA LYS A 398 16.86 -7.88 29.89
C LYS A 398 17.62 -6.71 29.28
N GLU A 399 18.94 -6.92 29.13
CA GLU A 399 19.76 -6.01 28.34
C GLU A 399 19.62 -6.28 26.84
N GLY A 400 19.72 -5.24 26.02
CA GLY A 400 19.66 -5.33 24.57
C GLY A 400 19.41 -3.98 23.90
N VAL A 401 19.14 -4.03 22.61
CA VAL A 401 18.86 -2.84 21.79
C VAL A 401 17.34 -2.71 21.60
N LEU A 402 16.74 -1.62 22.05
CA LEU A 402 15.32 -1.36 21.85
C LEU A 402 15.04 -1.04 20.38
N ASP A 403 14.41 -1.97 19.69
CA ASP A 403 14.12 -1.85 18.26
C ASP A 403 12.66 -1.50 17.99
N ALA A 404 11.75 -2.04 18.79
CA ALA A 404 10.32 -1.78 18.61
C ALA A 404 9.51 -2.07 19.88
N VAL A 405 8.28 -1.55 19.90
CA VAL A 405 7.19 -2.03 20.74
C VAL A 405 6.27 -2.89 19.87
N MET A 406 6.20 -4.17 20.18
CA MET A 406 5.29 -5.13 19.57
C MET A 406 3.97 -5.12 20.31
N VAL A 407 2.85 -5.13 19.59
CA VAL A 407 1.49 -5.04 20.14
C VAL A 407 0.63 -6.17 19.60
N TRP A 408 -0.19 -6.72 20.48
CA TRP A 408 -1.23 -7.70 20.17
C TRP A 408 -2.45 -7.47 21.06
N PHE A 409 -3.53 -8.20 20.82
CA PHE A 409 -4.75 -8.03 21.57
C PHE A 409 -5.42 -9.37 21.94
N VAL A 410 -6.32 -9.28 22.89
CA VAL A 410 -7.27 -10.34 23.27
C VAL A 410 -8.67 -9.80 23.09
N LEU A 411 -9.44 -10.37 22.15
CA LEU A 411 -10.87 -10.11 22.00
C LEU A 411 -11.65 -10.97 22.99
N GLN A 412 -12.43 -10.36 23.85
CA GLN A 412 -13.47 -11.04 24.60
C GLN A 412 -14.75 -11.03 23.76
N LEU A 413 -15.13 -12.17 23.19
CA LEU A 413 -16.34 -12.25 22.39
C LEU A 413 -17.59 -12.20 23.27
N ASP A 414 -17.53 -12.86 24.42
CA ASP A 414 -18.49 -12.80 25.54
C ASP A 414 -17.84 -13.27 26.85
N ASP A 415 -18.66 -13.53 27.88
CA ASP A 415 -18.17 -13.97 29.20
C ASP A 415 -17.43 -15.32 29.20
N GLU A 416 -17.56 -16.15 28.14
CA GLU A 416 -17.01 -17.50 28.06
C GLU A 416 -15.95 -17.65 26.97
N TYR A 417 -16.04 -16.88 25.91
CA TYR A 417 -15.20 -17.04 24.72
C TYR A 417 -14.28 -15.87 24.49
N SER A 418 -13.00 -16.14 24.36
CA SER A 418 -11.97 -15.17 24.03
C SER A 418 -11.06 -15.65 22.91
N LEU A 419 -10.44 -14.71 22.22
CA LEU A 419 -9.51 -14.94 21.13
C LEU A 419 -8.26 -14.07 21.34
N SER A 420 -7.08 -14.71 21.46
CA SER A 420 -5.81 -14.01 21.61
C SER A 420 -5.03 -14.02 20.31
N THR A 421 -4.42 -12.88 19.98
CA THR A 421 -3.49 -12.70 18.85
C THR A 421 -2.03 -12.61 19.30
N SER A 422 -1.71 -13.09 20.51
CA SER A 422 -0.33 -13.09 21.02
C SER A 422 0.62 -13.84 20.07
N PRO A 423 1.91 -13.49 20.03
CA PRO A 423 2.88 -14.11 19.11
C PRO A 423 2.98 -15.63 19.19
N GLY A 424 2.60 -16.23 20.33
CA GLY A 424 2.57 -17.69 20.52
C GLY A 424 1.33 -18.38 19.94
N GLU A 425 0.33 -17.62 19.49
CA GLU A 425 -0.93 -18.15 18.98
C GLU A 425 -0.94 -18.21 17.46
N GLU A 426 -1.43 -19.31 16.92
CA GLU A 426 -1.69 -19.46 15.48
C GLU A 426 -3.07 -18.85 15.17
N THR A 427 -3.06 -17.63 14.63
CA THR A 427 -4.25 -16.85 14.22
C THR A 427 -4.03 -16.20 12.87
N CYS A 428 -5.10 -15.72 12.24
CA CYS A 428 -5.02 -14.95 11.00
C CYS A 428 -4.36 -13.57 11.17
N TRP A 429 -4.36 -13.01 12.38
CA TRP A 429 -3.74 -11.71 12.64
C TRP A 429 -2.23 -11.80 12.81
N GLU A 430 -1.56 -10.79 12.34
CA GLU A 430 -0.18 -10.45 12.65
C GLU A 430 -0.15 -9.54 13.89
N GLN A 431 1.03 -9.17 14.35
CA GLN A 431 1.19 -8.22 15.42
C GLN A 431 1.48 -6.82 14.85
N ALA A 432 0.91 -5.78 15.47
CA ALA A 432 1.30 -4.41 15.16
C ALA A 432 2.67 -4.11 15.78
N VAL A 433 3.55 -3.52 14.99
CA VAL A 433 4.93 -3.23 15.37
C VAL A 433 5.17 -1.72 15.24
N TYR A 434 5.58 -1.10 16.34
CA TYR A 434 5.95 0.32 16.41
C TYR A 434 7.48 0.42 16.47
N PRO A 435 8.16 0.71 15.32
CA PRO A 435 9.60 0.79 15.28
C PRO A 435 10.12 2.01 16.06
N VAL A 436 11.21 1.83 16.79
CA VAL A 436 11.86 2.93 17.54
C VAL A 436 12.99 3.50 16.69
N GLN A 437 12.89 4.77 16.29
CA GLN A 437 13.77 5.36 15.28
C GLN A 437 14.59 6.57 15.75
N ALA A 438 14.16 7.30 16.77
CA ALA A 438 14.68 8.64 17.07
C ALA A 438 15.35 8.75 18.45
N LEU A 439 15.91 7.67 18.99
CA LEU A 439 16.66 7.72 20.24
C LEU A 439 18.13 8.11 20.01
N ALA A 440 18.71 8.78 21.02
CA ALA A 440 20.16 9.05 21.05
C ALA A 440 20.96 7.78 21.34
N ASP A 441 20.45 6.92 22.21
CA ASP A 441 20.96 5.58 22.52
C ASP A 441 19.76 4.61 22.58
N TYR A 442 19.95 3.44 22.03
CA TYR A 442 18.95 2.37 21.98
C TYR A 442 19.25 1.24 22.96
N TRP A 443 20.39 1.32 23.67
CA TRP A 443 20.77 0.29 24.62
C TRP A 443 19.99 0.40 25.92
N ILE A 444 19.41 -0.71 26.34
CA ILE A 444 18.64 -0.82 27.58
C ILE A 444 19.20 -1.97 28.44
N LYS A 445 19.14 -1.84 29.75
CA LYS A 445 19.57 -2.85 30.71
C LYS A 445 18.53 -3.05 31.80
N PRO A 446 18.58 -4.18 32.55
CA PRO A 446 17.68 -4.41 33.67
C PRO A 446 17.72 -3.25 34.69
N GLY A 447 16.56 -2.75 35.06
CA GLY A 447 16.39 -1.59 35.94
C GLY A 447 16.11 -0.27 35.19
N ASP A 448 16.45 -0.17 33.93
CA ASP A 448 16.00 0.95 33.09
C ASP A 448 14.48 0.83 32.81
N HIS A 449 13.86 1.91 32.39
CA HIS A 449 12.45 1.94 32.05
C HIS A 449 12.23 2.38 30.56
N VAL A 450 11.31 1.73 29.91
CA VAL A 450 10.76 2.20 28.61
C VAL A 450 9.53 3.03 28.92
N THR A 451 9.54 4.28 28.50
CA THR A 451 8.39 5.19 28.63
C THR A 451 7.77 5.42 27.27
N MET A 452 6.45 5.53 27.22
CA MET A 452 5.69 5.80 25.99
C MET A 452 4.32 6.37 26.32
N GLU A 453 3.64 6.90 25.32
CA GLU A 453 2.26 7.38 25.39
C GLU A 453 1.39 6.60 24.44
N ALA A 454 0.24 6.12 24.91
CA ALA A 454 -0.74 5.39 24.10
C ALA A 454 -2.04 6.20 23.97
N SER A 455 -2.58 6.28 22.75
CA SER A 455 -3.84 6.95 22.45
C SER A 455 -4.57 6.28 21.28
N CYS A 456 -5.88 6.57 21.15
CA CYS A 456 -6.64 6.22 19.97
C CYS A 456 -6.94 7.53 19.21
N GLN A 457 -6.29 7.75 18.08
CA GLN A 457 -6.44 8.93 17.24
C GLN A 457 -6.59 8.54 15.78
N ASP A 458 -7.42 9.25 15.02
CA ASP A 458 -7.66 9.02 13.59
C ASP A 458 -7.98 7.56 13.26
N CYS A 459 -8.75 6.90 14.10
CA CYS A 459 -9.09 5.47 14.02
C CYS A 459 -7.89 4.51 14.16
N TYR A 460 -6.75 4.94 14.73
CA TYR A 460 -5.61 4.08 14.98
C TYR A 460 -5.18 4.10 16.44
N LEU A 461 -4.69 2.96 16.93
CA LEU A 461 -3.87 2.92 18.14
C LEU A 461 -2.52 3.58 17.82
N ARG A 462 -2.18 4.63 18.56
CA ARG A 462 -0.89 5.31 18.43
C ARG A 462 -0.07 5.08 19.69
N ILE A 463 1.17 4.66 19.51
CA ILE A 463 2.20 4.60 20.54
C ILE A 463 3.28 5.60 20.16
N GLN A 464 3.44 6.62 20.96
CA GLN A 464 4.31 7.77 20.67
C GLN A 464 5.25 8.04 21.84
N SER A 465 6.19 8.97 21.66
CA SER A 465 7.11 9.42 22.71
C SER A 465 7.89 8.26 23.35
N ILE A 466 8.22 7.21 22.57
CA ILE A 466 8.97 6.08 23.09
C ILE A 466 10.37 6.55 23.48
N ASN A 467 10.77 6.33 24.75
CA ASN A 467 12.06 6.75 25.27
C ASN A 467 12.60 5.74 26.29
N ILE A 468 13.89 5.83 26.59
CA ILE A 468 14.58 5.04 27.61
C ILE A 468 14.97 5.96 28.77
N VAL A 469 14.56 5.62 29.99
CA VAL A 469 14.97 6.29 31.22
C VAL A 469 15.94 5.38 31.95
N HIS A 470 17.22 5.81 32.07
CA HIS A 470 18.27 5.04 32.72
C HIS A 470 18.28 5.30 34.22
N LEU A 471 18.26 4.24 35.01
CA LEU A 471 18.26 4.31 36.47
C LEU A 471 19.43 5.12 37.05
N GLU A 472 20.60 5.08 36.38
CA GLU A 472 21.79 5.86 36.84
C GLU A 472 21.57 7.37 36.66
N GLN A 473 20.87 7.80 35.66
CA GLN A 473 20.54 9.21 35.40
C GLN A 473 19.54 9.74 36.43
N GLU A 474 18.53 8.96 36.79
CA GLU A 474 17.60 9.32 37.87
C GLU A 474 18.33 9.53 39.19
N MET A 475 19.24 8.64 39.56
CA MET A 475 20.04 8.76 40.77
C MET A 475 21.00 9.98 40.76
N GLU A 476 21.55 10.36 39.61
CA GLU A 476 22.38 11.57 39.49
C GLU A 476 21.54 12.84 39.56
N VAL A 477 20.39 12.85 38.89
CA VAL A 477 19.44 13.97 38.91
C VAL A 477 18.95 14.18 40.37
N ILE A 478 18.52 13.13 41.05
CA ILE A 478 18.12 13.19 42.49
C ILE A 478 19.27 13.67 43.36
N LYS A 479 20.51 13.21 43.16
CA LYS A 479 21.70 13.67 43.89
C LYS A 479 22.05 15.14 43.62
N HIS A 480 21.82 15.61 42.38
CA HIS A 480 22.02 17.02 42.03
C HIS A 480 20.96 17.92 42.69
N PHE A 481 19.70 17.49 42.67
CA PHE A 481 18.60 18.21 43.29
C PHE A 481 18.66 18.21 44.84
N THR A 482 19.11 17.11 45.48
CA THR A 482 19.27 17.06 46.94
C THR A 482 20.42 17.94 47.46
N LYS A 483 21.26 18.51 46.61
CA LYS A 483 22.30 19.48 46.96
C LYS A 483 21.88 20.94 46.82
N SER A 484 20.73 21.25 46.25
CA SER A 484 20.21 22.58 46.04
C SER A 484 18.99 22.81 46.93
N GLU A 485 19.08 23.84 47.81
CA GLU A 485 17.99 24.20 48.71
C GLU A 485 16.73 24.75 48.04
N ASP A 486 16.72 24.79 46.71
CA ASP A 486 15.59 25.28 45.86
C ASP A 486 14.47 24.27 45.66
N LEU A 487 14.59 23.02 46.14
CA LEU A 487 13.62 21.93 45.93
C LEU A 487 12.31 22.07 46.74
N LEU A 488 12.26 23.00 47.69
CA LEU A 488 11.05 23.20 48.51
C LEU A 488 9.97 24.08 47.84
N SER A 489 10.21 24.58 46.62
CA SER A 489 9.26 25.42 45.88
C SER A 489 8.55 24.75 44.71
N LEU A 490 8.94 23.53 44.27
CA LEU A 490 8.33 22.81 43.18
C LEU A 490 7.24 21.88 43.70
N GLY A 491 6.00 22.36 43.68
CA GLY A 491 4.83 21.69 44.24
C GLY A 491 4.14 20.65 43.35
N ASN A 492 4.71 20.25 42.19
CA ASN A 492 3.99 19.39 41.27
C ASN A 492 4.93 18.49 40.45
N GLU A 493 4.65 17.19 40.40
CA GLU A 493 5.34 16.18 39.60
C GLU A 493 5.40 16.54 38.10
N ALA A 494 4.36 17.20 37.60
CA ALA A 494 4.28 17.68 36.18
C ALA A 494 5.31 18.77 35.87
N GLU A 495 5.66 19.64 36.83
CA GLU A 495 6.68 20.69 36.64
C GLU A 495 8.09 20.09 36.63
N LEU A 496 8.31 19.01 37.41
CA LEU A 496 9.57 18.26 37.39
C LEU A 496 9.80 17.55 36.07
N CYS A 497 8.77 16.89 35.53
CA CYS A 497 8.82 16.24 34.21
C CYS A 497 9.02 17.26 33.06
N SER A 498 8.39 18.43 33.16
CA SER A 498 8.57 19.52 32.17
C SER A 498 9.98 20.13 32.24
N ALA A 499 10.55 20.28 33.43
CA ALA A 499 11.92 20.77 33.62
C ALA A 499 12.96 19.76 33.10
N LEU A 500 12.73 18.45 33.27
CA LEU A 500 13.58 17.38 32.74
C LEU A 500 13.52 17.31 31.20
N ALA A 501 12.34 17.44 30.63
CA ALA A 501 12.16 17.50 29.16
C ALA A 501 12.90 18.71 28.57
N ASN A 502 12.83 19.89 29.19
CA ASN A 502 13.52 21.09 28.76
C ASN A 502 15.06 21.02 28.86
N LEU A 503 15.61 20.22 29.81
CA LEU A 503 17.06 19.99 29.89
C LEU A 503 17.58 19.07 28.77
N GLN A 504 16.77 18.19 28.23
CA GLN A 504 17.11 17.34 27.10
C GLN A 504 17.05 18.06 25.75
N THR A 505 16.20 19.08 25.61
CA THR A 505 16.02 19.81 24.34
C THR A 505 17.09 20.89 24.07
N SER A 506 17.96 21.24 25.03
CA SER A 506 18.92 22.32 24.87
C SER A 506 20.25 21.97 24.16
N ARG A 507 20.34 20.82 23.47
CA ARG A 507 21.58 20.36 22.80
C ARG A 507 21.48 20.02 21.31
N ALA A 508 20.51 20.54 20.59
CA ALA A 508 20.39 20.22 19.17
C ALA A 508 20.00 21.43 18.32
N ASP A 509 20.97 22.29 17.98
CA ASP A 509 20.82 23.29 16.93
C ASP A 509 21.83 23.03 15.78
N ALA A 510 21.87 21.82 15.26
CA ALA A 510 22.17 21.58 13.85
C ALA A 510 20.82 21.30 13.17
N LEU A 511 20.47 22.07 12.14
CA LEU A 511 19.28 21.83 11.31
C LEU A 511 19.36 20.37 10.79
N GLU A 512 18.75 19.45 11.54
CA GLU A 512 18.61 18.06 11.13
C GLU A 512 17.56 18.03 10.02
N GLN A 513 17.95 17.59 8.84
CA GLN A 513 17.00 17.39 7.73
C GLN A 513 16.47 15.96 7.81
N PRO A 514 15.21 15.75 8.15
CA PRO A 514 14.61 14.42 8.09
C PRO A 514 14.50 13.97 6.64
N CYS A 515 14.98 12.77 6.35
CA CYS A 515 14.79 12.10 5.07
C CYS A 515 13.87 10.90 5.31
N VAL A 516 12.66 10.95 4.77
CA VAL A 516 11.66 9.87 4.91
C VAL A 516 11.85 8.89 3.77
N LEU A 517 12.07 7.63 4.10
CA LEU A 517 12.25 6.53 3.15
C LEU A 517 11.27 5.41 3.44
N GLU A 518 10.96 4.60 2.44
CA GLU A 518 10.22 3.36 2.65
C GLU A 518 11.09 2.34 3.42
N PRO A 519 10.49 1.46 4.23
CA PRO A 519 11.24 0.45 4.99
C PRO A 519 12.14 -0.44 4.09
N ALA A 520 11.70 -0.75 2.88
CA ALA A 520 12.46 -1.50 1.90
C ALA A 520 13.72 -0.76 1.43
N GLU A 521 13.66 0.57 1.26
CA GLU A 521 14.80 1.41 0.89
C GLU A 521 15.82 1.47 2.02
N ILE A 522 15.37 1.59 3.29
CA ILE A 522 16.25 1.52 4.46
C ILE A 522 16.91 0.14 4.55
N ALA A 523 16.16 -0.93 4.32
CA ALA A 523 16.71 -2.29 4.30
C ALA A 523 17.76 -2.46 3.19
N LEU A 524 17.55 -1.84 2.03
CA LEU A 524 18.53 -1.82 0.94
C LEU A 524 19.78 -1.06 1.33
N LEU A 525 19.66 0.11 1.98
CA LEU A 525 20.81 0.84 2.51
C LEU A 525 21.65 0.00 3.48
N ASN A 526 21.01 -0.83 4.28
CA ASN A 526 21.67 -1.75 5.22
C ASN A 526 22.26 -3.00 4.55
N ASN A 527 21.99 -3.23 3.25
CA ASN A 527 22.52 -4.38 2.51
C ASN A 527 23.95 -4.09 1.99
N ILE A 528 24.93 -4.14 2.89
CA ILE A 528 26.34 -3.90 2.54
C ILE A 528 26.85 -4.82 1.42
N PRO A 529 26.57 -6.14 1.42
CA PRO A 529 26.99 -7.03 0.32
C PRO A 529 26.44 -6.59 -1.05
N TYR A 530 25.22 -6.08 -1.13
CA TYR A 530 24.62 -5.54 -2.33
C TYR A 530 25.45 -4.34 -2.87
N HIS A 531 25.66 -3.32 -2.05
CA HIS A 531 26.41 -2.13 -2.45
C HIS A 531 27.87 -2.43 -2.82
N GLU A 532 28.55 -3.31 -2.07
CA GLU A 532 29.90 -3.75 -2.39
C GLU A 532 29.95 -4.57 -3.68
N GLY A 533 28.93 -5.39 -3.94
CA GLY A 533 28.79 -6.13 -5.20
C GLY A 533 28.73 -5.19 -6.40
N PHE A 534 27.88 -4.17 -6.35
CA PHE A 534 27.82 -3.13 -7.39
C PHE A 534 29.12 -2.35 -7.51
N ARG A 535 29.72 -1.95 -6.40
CA ARG A 535 31.02 -1.26 -6.39
C ARG A 535 32.12 -2.07 -7.11
N MET A 536 32.22 -3.37 -6.82
CA MET A 536 33.16 -4.26 -7.48
C MET A 536 32.86 -4.43 -8.97
N ALA A 537 31.59 -4.59 -9.35
CA ALA A 537 31.20 -4.70 -10.75
C ALA A 537 31.51 -3.42 -11.53
N MET A 538 31.14 -2.25 -11.02
CA MET A 538 31.46 -0.96 -11.62
C MET A 538 32.99 -0.76 -11.75
N ARG A 539 33.76 -1.10 -10.73
CA ARG A 539 35.23 -1.02 -10.76
C ARG A 539 35.84 -1.91 -11.87
N LYS A 540 35.31 -3.12 -12.03
CA LYS A 540 35.73 -4.05 -13.08
C LYS A 540 35.46 -3.47 -14.47
N VAL A 541 34.25 -2.92 -14.68
CA VAL A 541 33.88 -2.28 -15.96
C VAL A 541 34.74 -1.06 -16.24
N LEU A 542 34.93 -0.17 -15.26
CA LEU A 542 35.79 1.02 -15.36
C LEU A 542 37.23 0.63 -15.67
N SER A 543 37.76 -0.43 -15.04
CA SER A 543 39.10 -0.94 -15.33
C SER A 543 39.27 -1.40 -16.77
N SER A 544 38.18 -1.90 -17.37
CA SER A 544 38.19 -2.35 -18.77
C SER A 544 38.02 -1.20 -19.77
N LEU A 545 37.21 -0.19 -19.43
CA LEU A 545 36.85 0.90 -20.36
C LEU A 545 37.84 2.09 -20.30
N ALA A 546 38.28 2.46 -19.12
CA ALA A 546 39.10 3.64 -18.89
C ALA A 546 39.96 3.46 -17.64
N PRO A 547 40.99 2.58 -17.69
CA PRO A 547 41.82 2.28 -16.52
C PRO A 547 42.57 3.51 -15.97
N GLU A 548 42.83 4.50 -16.82
CA GLU A 548 43.49 5.76 -16.45
C GLU A 548 42.59 6.69 -15.58
N LYS A 549 41.29 6.46 -15.55
CA LYS A 549 40.33 7.27 -14.79
C LYS A 549 40.02 6.69 -13.41
N LEU A 550 40.53 5.52 -13.08
CA LEU A 550 40.33 4.88 -11.79
C LEU A 550 41.14 5.55 -10.69
N CYS A 551 40.49 5.87 -9.56
CA CYS A 551 41.19 6.21 -8.34
C CYS A 551 41.98 4.98 -7.83
N GLN A 552 43.23 5.16 -7.50
CA GLN A 552 44.03 4.12 -6.83
C GLN A 552 43.45 3.86 -5.43
N PRO A 553 43.42 2.60 -4.94
CA PRO A 553 42.98 2.32 -3.58
C PRO A 553 43.85 3.11 -2.60
N MET A 554 43.25 3.87 -1.70
CA MET A 554 43.97 4.44 -0.56
C MET A 554 44.47 3.29 0.31
N ASP A 555 45.79 3.25 0.53
CA ASP A 555 46.44 2.28 1.40
C ASP A 555 45.97 2.54 2.85
N PRO A 556 45.44 1.55 3.56
CA PRO A 556 44.92 1.75 4.91
C PRO A 556 45.95 2.13 5.96
N GLN A 557 47.25 2.13 5.62
CA GLN A 557 48.35 2.37 6.55
C GLN A 557 48.87 3.81 6.64
N CYS A 558 48.28 4.77 5.91
CA CYS A 558 48.65 6.20 6.01
C CYS A 558 47.62 7.05 6.75
N GLN A 559 47.21 6.64 7.95
CA GLN A 559 46.60 7.54 8.92
C GLN A 559 47.64 7.69 10.05
N ASP A 560 48.51 8.66 9.97
CA ASP A 560 49.18 9.41 11.02
C ASP A 560 50.51 9.97 10.50
N SER A 561 50.46 11.11 9.84
CA SER A 561 51.60 12.04 9.85
C SER A 561 51.16 13.43 9.40
N GLU A 562 50.98 14.29 10.40
CA GLU A 562 51.28 15.70 10.44
C GLU A 562 51.03 16.59 9.21
N MET A 563 50.09 17.52 9.39
CA MET A 563 50.11 18.80 8.69
C MET A 563 51.52 19.42 8.75
N ASN A 564 52.17 19.52 7.60
CA ASN A 564 53.19 20.51 7.44
C ASN A 564 53.04 21.24 6.10
N SER A 565 52.89 22.53 6.22
CA SER A 565 52.75 23.52 5.17
C SER A 565 53.93 23.48 4.20
N GLY A 566 53.67 23.19 2.93
CA GLY A 566 54.67 23.33 1.87
C GLY A 566 53.99 23.61 0.53
N SER A 567 53.97 24.88 0.13
CA SER A 567 53.57 25.34 -1.19
C SER A 567 54.35 24.65 -2.31
N GLY A 568 53.68 23.80 -3.07
CA GLY A 568 54.19 23.22 -4.29
C GLY A 568 53.03 23.03 -5.26
N GLN A 569 52.73 24.07 -6.05
CA GLN A 569 51.89 23.96 -7.22
C GLN A 569 52.54 23.04 -8.24
N SER A 570 52.20 21.77 -8.27
CA SER A 570 52.38 20.95 -9.46
C SER A 570 51.11 21.11 -10.30
N ALA A 571 51.20 21.87 -11.37
CA ALA A 571 50.19 21.97 -12.39
C ALA A 571 49.95 20.58 -12.99
N ILE A 572 48.89 19.92 -12.59
CA ILE A 572 48.33 18.75 -13.30
C ILE A 572 47.77 19.30 -14.61
N ALA A 573 48.43 18.93 -15.73
CA ALA A 573 47.91 19.25 -17.06
C ALA A 573 46.45 18.74 -17.16
N PRO A 574 45.48 19.50 -17.70
CA PRO A 574 44.13 19.03 -17.87
C PRO A 574 44.17 17.84 -18.84
N SER A 575 43.73 16.66 -18.37
CA SER A 575 43.53 15.52 -19.22
C SER A 575 42.45 15.86 -20.24
N THR A 576 42.78 15.82 -21.52
CA THR A 576 41.86 16.14 -22.64
C THR A 576 40.90 15.00 -22.96
N SER A 577 40.70 14.03 -22.05
CA SER A 577 39.79 12.91 -22.25
C SER A 577 38.39 13.30 -21.74
N ASP A 578 37.38 13.10 -22.59
CA ASP A 578 35.97 13.35 -22.25
C ASP A 578 35.56 12.60 -20.95
N PRO A 579 34.72 13.19 -20.10
CA PRO A 579 34.26 12.53 -18.88
C PRO A 579 33.50 11.25 -19.20
N LEU A 580 33.67 10.23 -18.36
CA LEU A 580 32.90 9.00 -18.43
C LEU A 580 31.52 9.26 -17.77
N TYR A 581 30.47 8.88 -18.44
CA TYR A 581 29.10 9.07 -17.95
C TYR A 581 28.53 7.77 -17.39
N VAL A 582 27.92 7.84 -16.22
CA VAL A 582 27.21 6.72 -15.57
C VAL A 582 25.75 7.16 -15.38
N LEU A 583 24.81 6.37 -15.90
CA LEU A 583 23.38 6.57 -15.71
C LEU A 583 22.85 5.50 -14.75
N ASP A 584 22.24 5.93 -13.66
CA ASP A 584 21.47 5.10 -12.74
C ASP A 584 20.00 5.22 -13.10
N VAL A 585 19.40 4.08 -13.40
CA VAL A 585 17.97 3.94 -13.71
C VAL A 585 17.23 3.13 -12.64
N SER A 586 17.85 2.97 -11.45
CA SER A 586 17.22 2.34 -10.30
C SER A 586 15.99 3.13 -9.85
N GLU A 587 15.00 2.42 -9.35
CA GLU A 587 13.82 3.02 -8.75
C GLU A 587 14.11 3.46 -7.30
N GLY A 588 13.48 4.55 -6.86
CA GLY A 588 13.58 5.04 -5.49
C GLY A 588 14.95 5.64 -5.12
N PHE A 589 15.26 5.61 -3.83
CA PHE A 589 16.50 6.15 -3.29
C PHE A 589 17.70 5.23 -3.57
N SER A 590 18.68 5.71 -4.34
CA SER A 590 19.87 4.93 -4.73
C SER A 590 21.17 5.65 -4.37
N LEU A 591 22.14 4.89 -3.81
CA LEU A 591 23.52 5.36 -3.61
C LEU A 591 24.45 4.99 -4.79
N LEU A 592 23.98 4.21 -5.76
CA LEU A 592 24.82 3.68 -6.85
C LEU A 592 25.49 4.78 -7.68
N PRO A 593 24.87 5.92 -8.00
CA PRO A 593 25.54 7.02 -8.70
C PRO A 593 26.69 7.61 -7.89
N ILE A 594 26.50 7.75 -6.58
CA ILE A 594 27.52 8.29 -5.67
C ILE A 594 28.68 7.30 -5.54
N ILE A 595 28.37 5.99 -5.40
CA ILE A 595 29.37 4.92 -5.37
C ILE A 595 30.21 4.95 -6.65
N ALA A 596 29.57 5.08 -7.82
CA ALA A 596 30.28 5.23 -9.10
C ALA A 596 31.24 6.42 -9.09
N GLY A 597 30.82 7.58 -8.58
CA GLY A 597 31.64 8.77 -8.44
C GLY A 597 32.85 8.60 -7.51
N THR A 598 32.80 7.68 -6.53
CA THR A 598 33.95 7.38 -5.66
C THR A 598 35.06 6.54 -6.35
N LEU A 599 34.72 5.90 -7.46
CA LEU A 599 35.63 4.97 -8.14
C LEU A 599 36.58 5.64 -9.15
N GLY A 600 36.25 6.84 -9.63
CA GLY A 600 37.12 7.52 -10.62
C GLY A 600 36.53 8.83 -11.14
N GLU A 601 37.11 9.36 -12.22
CA GLU A 601 36.64 10.57 -12.91
C GLU A 601 35.37 10.25 -13.74
N VAL A 602 34.23 10.07 -13.07
CA VAL A 602 32.95 9.78 -13.66
C VAL A 602 31.95 10.91 -13.37
N LYS A 603 31.03 11.14 -14.28
CA LYS A 603 29.87 12.01 -14.06
C LYS A 603 28.63 11.14 -13.88
N PRO A 604 28.15 10.97 -12.65
CA PRO A 604 26.93 10.21 -12.40
C PRO A 604 25.70 11.03 -12.73
N TYR A 605 24.67 10.36 -13.23
CA TYR A 605 23.32 10.87 -13.43
C TYR A 605 22.34 9.88 -12.83
N SER A 606 21.26 10.39 -12.19
CA SER A 606 20.15 9.59 -11.69
C SER A 606 18.88 9.99 -12.42
N SER A 607 18.01 9.03 -12.70
CA SER A 607 16.71 9.24 -13.33
C SER A 607 15.67 9.86 -12.39
N VAL A 608 15.95 9.92 -11.09
CA VAL A 608 15.00 10.33 -10.03
C VAL A 608 14.56 11.81 -10.10
N GLU A 609 15.22 12.66 -10.91
CA GLU A 609 14.86 14.08 -10.97
C GLU A 609 13.60 14.42 -11.80
N LYS A 610 12.87 13.43 -12.34
CA LYS A 610 11.64 13.68 -13.12
C LYS A 610 10.50 12.77 -12.69
N ASP A 611 9.60 13.31 -11.95
CA ASP A 611 8.36 12.74 -11.39
C ASP A 611 7.36 12.10 -12.38
N GLN A 612 7.72 11.84 -13.63
CA GLN A 612 6.72 11.43 -14.64
C GLN A 612 7.00 10.11 -15.37
N HIS A 613 8.13 9.42 -15.16
CA HIS A 613 8.46 8.23 -15.96
C HIS A 613 8.77 6.96 -15.16
N CYS A 614 8.59 6.95 -13.83
CA CYS A 614 8.84 5.76 -12.98
C CYS A 614 7.82 4.63 -13.15
N VAL A 615 6.69 4.86 -13.82
CA VAL A 615 5.59 3.87 -13.97
C VAL A 615 6.02 2.60 -14.71
N ALA A 616 7.07 2.68 -15.50
CA ALA A 616 7.51 1.54 -16.29
C ALA A 616 8.42 0.56 -15.53
N LEU A 617 9.07 0.98 -14.46
CA LEU A 617 9.97 0.14 -13.63
C LEU A 617 9.22 -0.71 -12.60
N ASP A 618 8.05 -0.27 -12.14
CA ASP A 618 7.15 -1.08 -11.30
C ASP A 618 6.75 -2.43 -11.93
N LEU A 619 6.64 -2.46 -13.27
CA LEU A 619 6.35 -3.71 -13.99
C LEU A 619 7.50 -4.72 -13.96
N ILE A 620 8.71 -4.28 -13.62
CA ILE A 620 9.92 -5.13 -13.57
C ILE A 620 10.03 -5.84 -12.23
N SER A 621 9.64 -5.19 -11.14
CA SER A 621 9.71 -5.76 -9.79
C SER A 621 8.74 -6.92 -9.57
N GLU A 622 7.63 -6.97 -10.31
CA GLU A 622 6.61 -8.00 -10.18
C GLU A 622 6.77 -9.20 -11.13
N ALA A 623 7.56 -9.07 -12.20
CA ALA A 623 7.74 -10.12 -13.20
C ALA A 623 9.08 -10.85 -13.04
N ASN A 624 9.08 -11.99 -12.37
CA ASN A 624 10.25 -12.90 -12.25
C ASN A 624 10.79 -13.45 -13.60
N HIS A 625 10.31 -13.00 -14.75
CA HIS A 625 10.79 -13.39 -16.07
C HIS A 625 10.66 -12.23 -17.06
N PHE A 626 11.79 -11.74 -17.56
CA PHE A 626 11.83 -10.80 -18.67
C PHE A 626 11.70 -11.53 -20.01
N PRO A 627 10.65 -11.27 -20.80
CA PRO A 627 10.69 -11.61 -22.23
C PRO A 627 11.78 -10.78 -22.94
N LYS A 628 12.44 -11.38 -23.92
CA LYS A 628 13.49 -10.71 -24.72
C LYS A 628 13.02 -9.38 -25.34
N GLU A 629 11.75 -9.34 -25.75
CA GLU A 629 11.10 -8.14 -26.32
C GLU A 629 10.98 -7.00 -25.31
N THR A 630 10.77 -7.31 -24.03
CA THR A 630 10.71 -6.31 -22.93
C THR A 630 12.07 -5.67 -22.74
N LEU A 631 13.17 -6.46 -22.75
CA LEU A 631 14.52 -5.93 -22.65
C LEU A 631 14.88 -5.03 -23.83
N GLU A 632 14.48 -5.39 -25.07
CA GLU A 632 14.69 -4.56 -26.27
C GLU A 632 13.85 -3.27 -26.21
N PHE A 633 12.64 -3.32 -25.68
CA PHE A 633 11.81 -2.14 -25.43
C PHE A 633 12.51 -1.19 -24.45
N TRP A 634 13.04 -1.69 -23.35
CA TRP A 634 13.75 -0.90 -22.34
C TRP A 634 15.02 -0.28 -22.87
N LEU A 635 15.80 -1.03 -23.63
CA LEU A 635 17.03 -0.49 -24.23
C LEU A 635 16.71 0.66 -25.20
N ARG A 636 15.62 0.58 -25.97
CA ARG A 636 15.16 1.68 -26.84
C ARG A 636 14.67 2.87 -26.01
N HIS A 637 13.94 2.63 -24.96
CA HIS A 637 13.44 3.69 -24.07
C HIS A 637 14.59 4.43 -23.38
N ILE A 638 15.60 3.73 -22.89
CA ILE A 638 16.83 4.32 -22.36
C ILE A 638 17.58 5.12 -23.45
N GLU A 639 17.62 4.64 -24.68
CA GLU A 639 18.21 5.38 -25.80
C GLU A 639 17.42 6.66 -26.13
N ASP A 640 16.11 6.62 -26.07
CA ASP A 640 15.22 7.77 -26.31
C ASP A 640 15.30 8.79 -25.18
N GLU A 641 15.32 8.37 -23.91
CA GLU A 641 15.51 9.22 -22.73
C GLU A 641 16.92 9.87 -22.74
N ALA A 642 17.95 9.12 -23.05
CA ALA A 642 19.31 9.66 -23.24
C ALA A 642 19.36 10.71 -24.37
N ALA A 643 18.46 10.64 -25.34
CA ALA A 643 18.32 11.66 -26.39
C ALA A 643 17.65 12.94 -25.89
N VAL A 644 16.68 12.84 -24.97
CA VAL A 644 15.97 13.98 -24.35
C VAL A 644 16.87 14.76 -23.37
N LEU A 645 17.78 14.09 -22.67
CA LEU A 645 18.72 14.69 -21.70
C LEU A 645 19.84 15.51 -22.35
N GLN A 646 19.59 16.17 -23.51
CA GLN A 646 20.53 17.04 -24.22
C GLN A 646 21.96 16.48 -24.33
N ARG A 647 22.13 15.52 -25.21
CA ARG A 647 23.47 15.01 -25.56
C ARG A 647 24.44 16.17 -25.80
N PRO A 648 25.63 16.18 -25.19
CA PRO A 648 26.73 16.90 -25.79
C PRO A 648 26.92 16.34 -27.22
N LYS A 649 27.06 17.17 -28.22
CA LYS A 649 27.11 16.84 -29.67
C LYS A 649 28.29 15.95 -30.10
N SER A 650 28.80 15.08 -29.24
CA SER A 650 29.87 14.10 -29.53
C SER A 650 29.27 12.69 -29.53
N ASP A 651 29.51 11.95 -30.58
CA ASP A 651 29.04 10.60 -30.91
C ASP A 651 29.39 9.49 -29.90
N LYS A 652 29.49 9.78 -28.60
CA LYS A 652 29.85 8.79 -27.58
C LYS A 652 28.61 8.40 -26.77
N LEU A 653 28.16 7.19 -26.98
CA LEU A 653 27.16 6.49 -26.18
C LEU A 653 27.52 6.50 -24.69
N TRP A 654 26.50 6.35 -23.82
CA TRP A 654 26.63 6.11 -22.39
C TRP A 654 27.57 4.94 -22.14
N SER A 655 28.59 5.16 -21.35
CA SER A 655 29.63 4.18 -21.14
C SER A 655 29.23 3.10 -20.13
N ILE A 656 28.30 3.41 -19.21
CA ILE A 656 27.81 2.50 -18.18
C ILE A 656 26.35 2.83 -17.88
N ILE A 657 25.50 1.80 -17.91
CA ILE A 657 24.12 1.84 -17.45
C ILE A 657 24.07 0.93 -16.22
N ILE A 658 23.58 1.46 -15.11
CA ILE A 658 23.35 0.71 -13.88
C ILE A 658 21.86 0.40 -13.84
N LEU A 659 21.54 -0.89 -13.83
CA LEU A 659 20.17 -1.39 -13.63
C LEU A 659 20.16 -2.09 -12.27
N ASP A 660 19.38 -1.56 -11.34
CA ASP A 660 18.99 -2.28 -10.15
C ASP A 660 17.77 -3.13 -10.49
N VAL A 661 18.01 -4.40 -10.72
CA VAL A 661 16.96 -5.39 -10.94
C VAL A 661 16.95 -6.30 -9.72
N ILE A 662 15.91 -6.24 -8.93
CA ILE A 662 15.73 -7.13 -7.78
C ILE A 662 15.63 -8.56 -8.30
N GLU A 663 16.72 -9.35 -8.09
CA GLU A 663 16.91 -10.75 -8.51
C GLU A 663 16.91 -11.04 -10.04
N PRO A 664 17.88 -10.57 -10.81
CA PRO A 664 18.15 -11.23 -12.09
C PRO A 664 18.91 -12.54 -11.84
N SER A 665 18.51 -13.61 -12.48
CA SER A 665 19.39 -14.78 -12.64
C SER A 665 20.71 -14.29 -13.26
N GLY A 666 21.85 -14.76 -12.77
CA GLY A 666 23.18 -14.25 -13.20
C GLY A 666 23.45 -14.27 -14.71
N LEU A 667 22.66 -15.00 -15.50
CA LEU A 667 22.65 -15.04 -16.96
C LEU A 667 22.14 -13.73 -17.59
N ILE A 668 21.14 -13.08 -17.00
CA ILE A 668 20.55 -11.82 -17.55
C ILE A 668 21.51 -10.66 -17.33
N GLN A 669 22.18 -10.59 -16.18
CA GLN A 669 23.22 -9.58 -15.92
C GLN A 669 24.36 -9.68 -16.91
N GLN A 670 24.79 -10.90 -17.23
CA GLN A 670 25.86 -11.13 -18.20
C GLN A 670 25.44 -10.71 -19.61
N GLU A 671 24.22 -11.02 -20.02
CA GLU A 671 23.67 -10.68 -21.34
C GLU A 671 23.45 -9.15 -21.51
N ILE A 672 23.01 -8.45 -20.47
CA ILE A 672 22.89 -6.97 -20.44
C ILE A 672 24.28 -6.33 -20.59
N MET A 673 25.25 -6.83 -19.84
CA MET A 673 26.64 -6.31 -19.86
C MET A 673 27.33 -6.59 -21.19
N GLU A 674 27.08 -7.75 -21.80
CA GLU A 674 27.63 -8.09 -23.13
C GLU A 674 27.01 -7.23 -24.24
N LYS A 675 25.70 -6.95 -24.20
CA LYS A 675 25.00 -6.09 -25.17
C LYS A 675 25.39 -4.61 -25.03
N ALA A 676 25.53 -4.11 -23.81
CA ALA A 676 26.06 -2.77 -23.56
C ALA A 676 27.49 -2.58 -24.05
N ALA A 677 28.29 -3.67 -24.11
CA ALA A 677 29.63 -3.66 -24.66
C ALA A 677 29.71 -3.78 -26.18
N ILE A 678 28.65 -4.28 -26.83
CA ILE A 678 28.58 -4.53 -28.30
C ILE A 678 28.03 -3.34 -29.08
N SER A 679 27.29 -2.41 -28.41
CA SER A 679 26.79 -1.18 -29.07
C SER A 679 27.88 -0.08 -29.20
N ARG A 680 29.09 -0.47 -29.53
CA ARG A 680 30.22 0.41 -29.89
C ARG A 680 30.28 0.62 -31.39
#